data_a30c4d5bf85e713ce96a1d50a73147b3
#
_entry.id   a30c4d5bf85e713ce96a1d50a73147b3
#
_cell.length_a   1.000
_cell.length_b   1.000
_cell.length_c   1.000
_cell.angle_alpha   90.00
_cell.angle_beta   90.00
_cell.angle_gamma   90.00
#
_symmetry.space_group_name_H-M   'P 1'
#
loop_
_entity.id
_entity.type
_entity.pdbx_description
1 polymer ?
#
loop_
_entity_poly.entity_id
_entity_poly.type
_entity_poly.pdbx_seq_one_letter_code
_entity_poly.pdbx_strand_id
1 'polypeptide(L)'
;MKIVCIGGGPAGLYFALLMKKQNPDHQITVVERNRPYDTFGWGVVFSDQTLGNLVNSDEATARSILQSFNHWDDIDIFFKGEKITSGGHGFCGIGRKRLLNILQQRCEELGVVLVFETDVADDQAIAQSYGADLVIASDGLNSRVRTRYASSYQPQIESRRCRFVWLGTRKKFDAFTFAFKQTEHGWFQAHIYQYDGDTSTFIVETPEEVWRSAGLEEMSQEESIAFCEALFAEQLEGHALMSNAQHLRGSAMWITFPRIVCAQWAHWNGDTPVVLMGDAAHTAHYSIGSGTKLALEDAIELARCFGKHLDARAALDEYQALRSVEVLKIQSAARNSMEWFENVERYTAMEAPQFAYSMLTRSQRLSHENLRVRDAAYVAGFEAWIARRACEQAGLPPVDVPVLPMLTPYRVRGVTLKNRIAVSPMAQYSASDGVPGDYHLVHLGARALGGAALVFAEMTCVSADARITPACPGMYAPQHTQAWKRIVDFVHANTDAKMALQVGHAGAKGSTRAMWDGIDQPLASENWPLVSASRQQYLGGVSQESRAATLDDMARIEADFVRATEAAAEAGFDWLELHCAHGYLLSSFISPLTNLRDDEFGGSLENRCRYPLRVFRAMRAVWPQDRPMSVRISAHDWVEGGITPDDAVHIARLFKDAGADLIDCSSGQVSKRERPVYGRMFQTPFSDRVRNEAGIATIAVGSIFEADHANSIIAAGRADLCAVGRPHLANPAWTLTEAAKIGFAAIAWPKQYLPGKQQLERNLERERQLAAANSALSPQQIAAKLLEG
;
A
#
# COMPACT_ATOMS: atom_id res chain seq x y z
N MET A 1 43.13 -4.91 -9.14
CA MET A 1 42.59 -5.06 -7.77
C MET A 1 42.56 -6.51 -7.34
N LYS A 2 42.79 -6.77 -6.08
CA LYS A 2 42.58 -8.06 -5.42
C LYS A 2 41.21 -8.01 -4.69
N ILE A 3 40.29 -8.86 -5.05
CA ILE A 3 38.91 -8.85 -4.57
C ILE A 3 38.58 -10.20 -3.94
N VAL A 4 38.01 -10.17 -2.75
CA VAL A 4 37.51 -11.37 -2.08
C VAL A 4 35.98 -11.24 -1.90
N CYS A 5 35.23 -12.20 -2.45
CA CYS A 5 33.79 -12.31 -2.21
C CYS A 5 33.53 -13.42 -1.19
N ILE A 6 32.92 -13.08 -0.06
CA ILE A 6 32.51 -14.01 0.98
C ILE A 6 31.07 -14.42 0.69
N GLY A 7 30.89 -15.66 0.24
CA GLY A 7 29.60 -16.22 -0.20
C GLY A 7 29.50 -16.37 -1.71
N GLY A 8 29.30 -17.61 -2.18
CA GLY A 8 29.12 -18.02 -3.57
C GLY A 8 27.65 -18.05 -4.02
N GLY A 9 26.83 -17.16 -3.48
CA GLY A 9 25.46 -16.92 -3.94
C GLY A 9 25.42 -16.09 -5.23
N PRO A 10 24.21 -15.84 -5.80
CA PRO A 10 24.06 -15.10 -7.04
C PRO A 10 24.74 -13.73 -7.06
N ALA A 11 24.71 -12.99 -5.94
CA ALA A 11 25.32 -11.67 -5.81
C ALA A 11 26.85 -11.75 -5.97
N GLY A 12 27.50 -12.58 -5.16
CA GLY A 12 28.97 -12.69 -5.13
C GLY A 12 29.54 -13.24 -6.42
N LEU A 13 28.94 -14.30 -6.98
CA LEU A 13 29.37 -14.88 -8.26
C LEU A 13 29.19 -13.89 -9.42
N TYR A 14 28.02 -13.23 -9.50
CA TYR A 14 27.76 -12.33 -10.61
C TYR A 14 28.64 -11.08 -10.55
N PHE A 15 28.84 -10.52 -9.36
CA PHE A 15 29.81 -9.43 -9.19
C PHE A 15 31.23 -9.85 -9.60
N ALA A 16 31.69 -11.01 -9.14
CA ALA A 16 33.02 -11.52 -9.44
C ALA A 16 33.25 -11.66 -10.95
N LEU A 17 32.29 -12.27 -11.67
CA LEU A 17 32.41 -12.43 -13.12
C LEU A 17 32.37 -11.08 -13.86
N LEU A 18 31.54 -10.12 -13.44
CA LEU A 18 31.46 -8.81 -14.07
C LEU A 18 32.76 -8.00 -13.89
N MET A 19 33.33 -8.00 -12.69
CA MET A 19 34.61 -7.35 -12.42
C MET A 19 35.75 -8.00 -13.20
N LYS A 20 35.76 -9.32 -13.30
CA LYS A 20 36.78 -10.05 -14.07
C LYS A 20 36.66 -9.79 -15.57
N LYS A 21 35.43 -9.66 -16.07
CA LYS A 21 35.15 -9.29 -17.47
C LYS A 21 35.60 -7.84 -17.76
N GLN A 22 35.39 -6.91 -16.83
CA GLN A 22 35.82 -5.49 -16.99
C GLN A 22 37.33 -5.37 -17.08
N ASN A 23 38.05 -6.11 -16.24
CA ASN A 23 39.50 -6.10 -16.26
C ASN A 23 40.04 -7.51 -15.91
N PRO A 24 40.60 -8.23 -16.95
CA PRO A 24 41.16 -9.56 -16.76
C PRO A 24 42.34 -9.64 -15.76
N ASP A 25 42.99 -8.53 -15.44
CA ASP A 25 44.09 -8.46 -14.46
C ASP A 25 43.62 -8.45 -13.00
N HIS A 26 42.32 -8.31 -12.77
CA HIS A 26 41.78 -8.43 -11.43
C HIS A 26 41.99 -9.85 -10.88
N GLN A 27 42.52 -9.93 -9.66
CA GLN A 27 42.63 -11.20 -8.93
C GLN A 27 41.40 -11.33 -8.04
N ILE A 28 40.48 -12.22 -8.40
CA ILE A 28 39.19 -12.34 -7.73
C ILE A 28 39.03 -13.76 -7.19
N THR A 29 38.74 -13.85 -5.89
CA THR A 29 38.44 -15.11 -5.22
C THR A 29 37.05 -15.06 -4.59
N VAL A 30 36.23 -16.07 -4.87
CA VAL A 30 34.94 -16.30 -4.20
C VAL A 30 35.10 -17.45 -3.24
N VAL A 31 34.80 -17.20 -1.96
CA VAL A 31 34.90 -18.21 -0.90
C VAL A 31 33.50 -18.63 -0.47
N GLU A 32 33.18 -19.91 -0.60
CA GLU A 32 31.85 -20.48 -0.30
C GLU A 32 31.97 -21.63 0.72
N ARG A 33 31.10 -21.62 1.71
CA ARG A 33 31.08 -22.65 2.77
C ARG A 33 30.50 -23.99 2.33
N ASN A 34 29.62 -23.98 1.35
CA ASN A 34 28.96 -25.18 0.83
C ASN A 34 29.83 -25.85 -0.24
N ARG A 35 29.45 -27.07 -0.60
CA ARG A 35 30.03 -27.81 -1.73
C ARG A 35 29.66 -27.15 -3.06
N PRO A 36 30.45 -27.39 -4.11
CA PRO A 36 30.06 -27.02 -5.45
C PRO A 36 28.66 -27.54 -5.78
N TYR A 37 27.85 -26.68 -6.43
CA TYR A 37 26.50 -27.03 -6.89
C TYR A 37 25.50 -27.39 -5.79
N ASP A 38 25.80 -27.13 -4.51
CA ASP A 38 24.88 -27.35 -3.40
C ASP A 38 24.14 -26.05 -3.03
N THR A 39 22.84 -26.12 -2.84
CA THR A 39 22.02 -24.96 -2.46
C THR A 39 20.74 -25.40 -1.76
N PHE A 40 20.23 -24.50 -0.88
CA PHE A 40 18.92 -24.62 -0.25
C PHE A 40 17.82 -23.99 -1.14
N GLY A 41 16.61 -24.58 -1.09
CA GLY A 41 15.45 -24.12 -1.86
C GLY A 41 15.37 -24.77 -3.25
N TRP A 42 14.28 -24.47 -3.97
CA TRP A 42 13.94 -25.14 -5.22
C TRP A 42 14.12 -24.23 -6.43
N GLY A 43 13.07 -23.51 -6.80
CA GLY A 43 13.08 -22.61 -7.94
C GLY A 43 13.19 -21.13 -7.52
N VAL A 44 13.61 -20.30 -8.44
CA VAL A 44 13.54 -18.83 -8.34
C VAL A 44 12.77 -18.28 -9.53
N VAL A 45 12.03 -17.18 -9.30
CA VAL A 45 11.20 -16.53 -10.29
C VAL A 45 11.84 -15.22 -10.71
N PHE A 46 11.78 -14.93 -12.00
CA PHE A 46 12.19 -13.67 -12.61
C PHE A 46 11.04 -13.04 -13.39
N SER A 47 11.11 -11.74 -13.56
CA SER A 47 10.27 -10.99 -14.49
C SER A 47 11.09 -10.55 -15.70
N ASP A 48 10.43 -10.32 -16.82
CA ASP A 48 11.06 -9.91 -18.07
C ASP A 48 11.98 -8.69 -17.96
N GLN A 49 11.66 -7.75 -17.06
CA GLN A 49 12.50 -6.56 -16.84
C GLN A 49 13.91 -6.90 -16.35
N THR A 50 14.06 -7.97 -15.58
CA THR A 50 15.37 -8.42 -15.06
C THR A 50 16.27 -8.93 -16.17
N LEU A 51 15.67 -9.55 -17.19
CA LEU A 51 16.39 -10.12 -18.32
C LEU A 51 17.15 -9.09 -19.14
N GLY A 52 16.56 -7.91 -19.39
CA GLY A 52 17.22 -6.82 -20.09
C GLY A 52 18.50 -6.35 -19.40
N ASN A 53 18.51 -6.27 -18.08
CA ASN A 53 19.70 -5.89 -17.31
C ASN A 53 20.82 -6.93 -17.42
N LEU A 54 20.48 -8.23 -17.39
CA LEU A 54 21.44 -9.32 -17.52
C LEU A 54 22.08 -9.33 -18.92
N VAL A 55 21.27 -9.20 -19.97
CA VAL A 55 21.74 -9.16 -21.37
C VAL A 55 22.77 -8.05 -21.59
N ASN A 56 22.47 -6.85 -21.09
CA ASN A 56 23.35 -5.69 -21.23
C ASN A 56 24.67 -5.84 -20.44
N SER A 57 24.68 -6.67 -19.38
CA SER A 57 25.84 -6.83 -18.51
C SER A 57 26.74 -7.97 -18.94
N ASP A 58 26.20 -9.16 -19.17
CA ASP A 58 26.91 -10.32 -19.74
C ASP A 58 25.99 -11.21 -20.59
N GLU A 59 26.02 -11.02 -21.89
CA GLU A 59 25.18 -11.73 -22.86
C GLU A 59 25.31 -13.25 -22.75
N ALA A 60 26.53 -13.77 -22.56
CA ALA A 60 26.78 -15.20 -22.46
C ALA A 60 26.04 -15.83 -21.28
N THR A 61 26.13 -15.21 -20.08
CA THR A 61 25.40 -15.63 -18.89
C THR A 61 23.89 -15.49 -19.12
N ALA A 62 23.44 -14.34 -19.66
CA ALA A 62 22.02 -14.10 -19.91
C ALA A 62 21.43 -15.15 -20.86
N ARG A 63 22.12 -15.50 -21.95
CA ARG A 63 21.71 -16.53 -22.92
C ARG A 63 21.57 -17.92 -22.24
N SER A 64 22.53 -18.32 -21.42
CA SER A 64 22.48 -19.59 -20.69
C SER A 64 21.33 -19.64 -19.67
N ILE A 65 21.04 -18.52 -18.99
CA ILE A 65 19.91 -18.40 -18.09
C ILE A 65 18.59 -18.47 -18.86
N LEU A 66 18.44 -17.69 -19.95
CA LEU A 66 17.25 -17.68 -20.81
C LEU A 66 16.90 -19.06 -21.37
N GLN A 67 17.88 -19.81 -21.82
CA GLN A 67 17.70 -21.19 -22.33
C GLN A 67 17.28 -22.20 -21.25
N SER A 68 17.44 -21.84 -19.98
CA SER A 68 17.12 -22.69 -18.84
C SER A 68 15.80 -22.32 -18.15
N PHE A 69 15.07 -21.32 -18.64
CA PHE A 69 13.81 -20.90 -18.06
C PHE A 69 12.63 -21.79 -18.45
N ASN A 70 11.74 -22.00 -17.48
CA ASN A 70 10.34 -22.32 -17.74
C ASN A 70 9.54 -21.03 -17.74
N HIS A 71 8.70 -20.84 -18.74
CA HIS A 71 7.86 -19.67 -18.91
C HIS A 71 6.41 -20.00 -18.63
N TRP A 72 5.70 -19.08 -17.98
CA TRP A 72 4.24 -19.09 -17.85
C TRP A 72 3.73 -17.65 -17.79
N ASP A 73 2.56 -17.46 -18.39
CA ASP A 73 1.93 -16.15 -18.46
C ASP A 73 0.80 -15.98 -17.46
N ASP A 74 0.23 -17.09 -16.97
CA ASP A 74 -0.98 -17.12 -16.19
C ASP A 74 -0.68 -17.16 -14.69
N ILE A 75 -1.59 -16.57 -13.94
CA ILE A 75 -1.73 -16.75 -12.49
C ILE A 75 -3.07 -17.42 -12.22
N ASP A 76 -3.03 -18.59 -11.59
CA ASP A 76 -4.20 -19.31 -11.11
C ASP A 76 -4.44 -19.05 -9.61
N ILE A 77 -5.66 -18.72 -9.24
CA ILE A 77 -6.07 -18.45 -7.85
C ILE A 77 -7.21 -19.39 -7.48
N PHE A 78 -6.96 -20.27 -6.52
CA PHE A 78 -7.95 -21.18 -5.96
C PHE A 78 -8.45 -20.64 -4.62
N PHE A 79 -9.72 -20.27 -4.58
CA PHE A 79 -10.35 -19.70 -3.38
C PHE A 79 -11.82 -20.14 -3.28
N LYS A 80 -12.22 -20.71 -2.13
CA LYS A 80 -13.57 -21.19 -1.85
C LYS A 80 -14.16 -22.12 -2.91
N GLY A 81 -13.33 -23.01 -3.50
CA GLY A 81 -13.75 -23.96 -4.52
C GLY A 81 -13.84 -23.38 -5.95
N GLU A 82 -13.54 -22.11 -6.13
CA GLU A 82 -13.47 -21.48 -7.44
C GLU A 82 -12.00 -21.33 -7.89
N LYS A 83 -11.77 -21.50 -9.18
CA LYS A 83 -10.50 -21.20 -9.85
C LYS A 83 -10.67 -19.95 -10.70
N ILE A 84 -9.84 -18.96 -10.48
CA ILE A 84 -9.80 -17.72 -11.27
C ILE A 84 -8.41 -17.59 -11.88
N THR A 85 -8.36 -17.35 -13.18
CA THR A 85 -7.12 -17.21 -13.94
C THR A 85 -6.99 -15.79 -14.48
N SER A 86 -5.79 -15.21 -14.35
CA SER A 86 -5.41 -13.96 -15.02
C SER A 86 -4.13 -14.19 -15.82
N GLY A 87 -4.09 -13.74 -17.06
CA GLY A 87 -3.01 -13.95 -18.00
C GLY A 87 -2.05 -12.78 -18.17
N GLY A 88 -1.07 -12.94 -19.08
CA GLY A 88 -0.18 -11.87 -19.51
C GLY A 88 0.81 -11.35 -18.46
N HIS A 89 1.11 -12.14 -17.42
CA HIS A 89 2.00 -11.71 -16.34
C HIS A 89 3.48 -11.85 -16.67
N GLY A 90 3.84 -12.72 -17.62
CA GLY A 90 5.21 -12.86 -18.12
C GLY A 90 6.21 -13.27 -17.05
N PHE A 91 6.01 -14.43 -16.43
CA PHE A 91 6.93 -14.98 -15.46
C PHE A 91 7.83 -16.04 -16.08
N CYS A 92 9.04 -16.16 -15.53
CA CYS A 92 9.93 -17.26 -15.84
C CYS A 92 10.58 -17.80 -14.56
N GLY A 93 10.77 -19.08 -14.49
CA GLY A 93 11.37 -19.80 -13.39
C GLY A 93 12.60 -20.60 -13.82
N ILE A 94 13.57 -20.66 -12.92
CA ILE A 94 14.77 -21.48 -13.06
C ILE A 94 15.07 -22.17 -11.73
N GLY A 95 15.56 -23.41 -11.81
CA GLY A 95 16.08 -24.07 -10.63
C GLY A 95 17.25 -23.27 -10.03
N ARG A 96 17.21 -23.01 -8.72
CA ARG A 96 18.27 -22.26 -8.02
C ARG A 96 19.65 -22.89 -8.21
N LYS A 97 19.70 -24.22 -8.20
CA LYS A 97 20.92 -24.99 -8.48
C LYS A 97 21.42 -24.73 -9.90
N ARG A 98 20.53 -24.73 -10.89
CA ARG A 98 20.90 -24.47 -12.30
C ARG A 98 21.46 -23.06 -12.49
N LEU A 99 20.84 -22.07 -11.86
CA LEU A 99 21.33 -20.68 -11.89
C LEU A 99 22.75 -20.58 -11.32
N LEU A 100 22.99 -21.16 -10.15
CA LEU A 100 24.33 -21.15 -9.53
C LEU A 100 25.36 -21.85 -10.41
N ASN A 101 25.01 -22.99 -11.02
CA ASN A 101 25.92 -23.72 -11.94
C ASN A 101 26.33 -22.83 -13.12
N ILE A 102 25.41 -22.12 -13.73
CA ILE A 102 25.69 -21.19 -14.83
C ILE A 102 26.67 -20.11 -14.38
N LEU A 103 26.43 -19.51 -13.22
CA LEU A 103 27.30 -18.46 -12.70
C LEU A 103 28.68 -18.97 -12.31
N GLN A 104 28.78 -20.14 -11.67
CA GLN A 104 30.05 -20.79 -11.32
C GLN A 104 30.88 -21.12 -12.54
N GLN A 105 30.26 -21.79 -13.52
CA GLN A 105 30.93 -22.12 -14.79
C GLN A 105 31.45 -20.85 -15.47
N ARG A 106 30.66 -19.80 -15.51
CA ARG A 106 31.07 -18.52 -16.13
C ARG A 106 32.22 -17.86 -15.39
N CYS A 107 32.22 -17.93 -14.04
CA CYS A 107 33.35 -17.48 -13.23
C CYS A 107 34.64 -18.22 -13.55
N GLU A 108 34.58 -19.55 -13.67
CA GLU A 108 35.73 -20.39 -14.01
C GLU A 108 36.26 -20.07 -15.43
N GLU A 109 35.36 -19.91 -16.41
CA GLU A 109 35.75 -19.53 -17.79
C GLU A 109 36.50 -18.19 -17.85
N LEU A 110 36.15 -17.27 -17.00
CA LEU A 110 36.79 -15.94 -16.91
C LEU A 110 38.08 -15.95 -16.05
N GLY A 111 38.35 -17.03 -15.32
CA GLY A 111 39.50 -17.15 -14.43
C GLY A 111 39.29 -16.53 -13.04
N VAL A 112 38.07 -16.52 -12.55
CA VAL A 112 37.75 -16.26 -11.12
C VAL A 112 38.09 -17.53 -10.32
N VAL A 113 38.75 -17.38 -9.18
CA VAL A 113 39.09 -18.49 -8.30
C VAL A 113 37.90 -18.80 -7.39
N LEU A 114 37.37 -20.02 -7.44
CA LEU A 114 36.28 -20.49 -6.57
C LEU A 114 36.85 -21.43 -5.51
N VAL A 115 36.64 -21.11 -4.24
CA VAL A 115 37.08 -21.87 -3.07
C VAL A 115 35.86 -22.33 -2.32
N PHE A 116 35.56 -23.62 -2.38
CA PHE A 116 34.39 -24.22 -1.74
C PHE A 116 34.75 -24.85 -0.37
N GLU A 117 33.74 -25.29 0.36
CA GLU A 117 33.84 -25.95 1.68
C GLU A 117 34.70 -25.15 2.68
N THR A 118 34.69 -23.82 2.56
CA THR A 118 35.45 -22.89 3.37
C THR A 118 34.54 -21.90 4.07
N ASP A 119 34.32 -22.12 5.35
CA ASP A 119 33.50 -21.23 6.17
C ASP A 119 34.36 -20.05 6.68
N VAL A 120 33.99 -18.83 6.30
CA VAL A 120 34.70 -17.60 6.70
C VAL A 120 34.13 -17.10 8.02
N ALA A 121 34.89 -17.36 9.11
CA ALA A 121 34.55 -16.84 10.45
C ALA A 121 35.07 -15.40 10.66
N ASP A 122 36.15 -15.02 9.99
CA ASP A 122 36.82 -13.72 10.11
C ASP A 122 37.13 -13.12 8.74
N ASP A 123 36.41 -12.06 8.40
CA ASP A 123 36.58 -11.33 7.14
C ASP A 123 37.91 -10.60 7.04
N GLN A 124 38.49 -10.14 8.16
CA GLN A 124 39.79 -9.49 8.14
C GLN A 124 40.93 -10.51 7.90
N ALA A 125 40.87 -11.68 8.54
CA ALA A 125 41.84 -12.74 8.32
C ALA A 125 41.85 -13.20 6.86
N ILE A 126 40.66 -13.39 6.24
CA ILE A 126 40.54 -13.76 4.81
C ILE A 126 41.03 -12.64 3.89
N ALA A 127 40.72 -11.38 4.19
CA ALA A 127 41.20 -10.23 3.43
C ALA A 127 42.74 -10.15 3.44
N GLN A 128 43.35 -10.34 4.61
CA GLN A 128 44.82 -10.35 4.76
C GLN A 128 45.45 -11.50 4.00
N SER A 129 44.89 -12.72 4.07
CA SER A 129 45.47 -13.92 3.43
C SER A 129 45.50 -13.79 1.89
N TYR A 130 44.57 -13.08 1.29
CA TYR A 130 44.53 -12.78 -0.15
C TYR A 130 45.11 -11.40 -0.50
N GLY A 131 45.48 -10.58 0.50
CA GLY A 131 45.91 -9.21 0.30
C GLY A 131 44.85 -8.38 -0.42
N ALA A 132 43.58 -8.49 0.02
CA ALA A 132 42.44 -7.92 -0.66
C ALA A 132 42.42 -6.39 -0.58
N ASP A 133 42.20 -5.73 -1.71
CA ASP A 133 41.88 -4.32 -1.83
C ASP A 133 40.40 -4.03 -1.58
N LEU A 134 39.52 -5.06 -1.73
CA LEU A 134 38.09 -4.98 -1.58
C LEU A 134 37.53 -6.33 -1.11
N VAL A 135 36.63 -6.27 -0.12
CA VAL A 135 35.88 -7.42 0.39
C VAL A 135 34.39 -7.23 0.09
N ILE A 136 33.79 -8.21 -0.55
CA ILE A 136 32.34 -8.26 -0.78
C ILE A 136 31.74 -9.28 0.18
N ALA A 137 30.89 -8.82 1.09
CA ALA A 137 30.10 -9.65 1.97
C ALA A 137 28.75 -9.98 1.32
N SER A 138 28.68 -11.10 0.61
CA SER A 138 27.49 -11.71 0.00
C SER A 138 27.11 -13.02 0.70
N ASP A 139 27.38 -13.11 1.99
CA ASP A 139 27.20 -14.26 2.88
C ASP A 139 25.74 -14.51 3.32
N GLY A 140 24.82 -13.81 2.67
CA GLY A 140 23.40 -14.09 2.68
C GLY A 140 22.66 -13.61 3.94
N LEU A 141 21.46 -14.18 4.13
CA LEU A 141 20.49 -13.79 5.15
C LEU A 141 21.06 -13.69 6.56
N ASN A 142 21.88 -14.66 6.94
CA ASN A 142 22.51 -14.78 8.25
C ASN A 142 23.94 -14.21 8.25
N SER A 143 24.19 -13.11 7.56
CA SER A 143 25.49 -12.49 7.39
C SER A 143 26.22 -12.27 8.73
N ARG A 144 27.37 -12.93 8.87
CA ARG A 144 28.27 -12.73 10.00
C ARG A 144 28.99 -11.37 9.91
N VAL A 145 29.30 -10.95 8.70
CA VAL A 145 29.95 -9.65 8.45
C VAL A 145 29.02 -8.51 8.85
N ARG A 146 27.74 -8.55 8.45
CA ARG A 146 26.72 -7.59 8.90
C ARG A 146 26.64 -7.53 10.42
N THR A 147 26.60 -8.68 11.07
CA THR A 147 26.50 -8.75 12.54
C THR A 147 27.75 -8.20 13.23
N ARG A 148 28.94 -8.51 12.72
CA ARG A 148 30.21 -8.04 13.24
C ARG A 148 30.33 -6.51 13.24
N TYR A 149 29.89 -5.88 12.16
CA TYR A 149 29.97 -4.42 11.99
C TYR A 149 28.59 -3.74 12.07
N ALA A 150 27.72 -4.26 12.95
CA ALA A 150 26.34 -3.75 13.07
C ALA A 150 26.28 -2.24 13.39
N SER A 151 27.24 -1.71 14.17
CA SER A 151 27.32 -0.26 14.44
C SER A 151 27.56 0.59 13.20
N SER A 152 28.28 0.07 12.20
CA SER A 152 28.53 0.76 10.92
C SER A 152 27.37 0.58 9.96
N TYR A 153 26.89 -0.64 9.76
CA TYR A 153 25.81 -0.94 8.81
C TYR A 153 24.42 -0.55 9.31
N GLN A 154 24.23 -0.41 10.62
CA GLN A 154 22.96 -0.05 11.28
C GLN A 154 21.78 -0.90 10.76
N PRO A 155 21.85 -2.24 10.86
CA PRO A 155 20.81 -3.11 10.36
C PRO A 155 19.53 -3.01 11.20
N GLN A 156 18.41 -2.93 10.52
CA GLN A 156 17.08 -3.16 11.08
C GLN A 156 16.61 -4.53 10.63
N ILE A 157 16.39 -5.44 11.57
CA ILE A 157 15.95 -6.82 11.31
C ILE A 157 14.62 -7.04 12.00
N GLU A 158 13.60 -7.35 11.20
CA GLU A 158 12.24 -7.58 11.65
C GLU A 158 11.79 -8.99 11.22
N SER A 159 11.54 -9.90 12.17
CA SER A 159 10.90 -11.18 11.86
C SER A 159 9.42 -10.98 11.55
N ARG A 160 8.94 -11.63 10.49
CA ARG A 160 7.56 -11.52 10.05
C ARG A 160 6.66 -12.57 10.72
N ARG A 161 5.35 -12.34 10.64
CA ARG A 161 4.32 -13.06 11.39
C ARG A 161 4.08 -14.47 10.86
N CYS A 162 4.17 -14.67 9.54
CA CYS A 162 3.92 -15.98 8.96
C CYS A 162 5.08 -16.95 9.10
N ARG A 163 4.73 -18.20 9.29
CA ARG A 163 5.60 -19.37 9.11
C ARG A 163 5.41 -19.94 7.72
N PHE A 164 6.49 -20.36 7.09
CA PHE A 164 6.41 -21.02 5.80
C PHE A 164 7.36 -22.22 5.71
N VAL A 165 6.95 -23.19 4.89
CA VAL A 165 7.78 -24.34 4.53
C VAL A 165 7.98 -24.36 3.03
N TRP A 166 9.23 -24.59 2.61
CA TRP A 166 9.59 -24.61 1.20
C TRP A 166 9.77 -26.05 0.73
N LEU A 167 8.76 -26.53 0.01
CA LEU A 167 8.68 -27.89 -0.52
C LEU A 167 8.79 -27.90 -2.05
N GLY A 168 8.94 -29.08 -2.61
CA GLY A 168 8.87 -29.36 -4.04
C GLY A 168 7.88 -30.48 -4.34
N THR A 169 7.47 -30.61 -5.61
CA THR A 169 6.64 -31.71 -6.09
C THR A 169 6.93 -32.03 -7.56
N ARG A 170 6.65 -33.30 -7.96
CA ARG A 170 6.69 -33.72 -9.37
C ARG A 170 5.43 -33.33 -10.16
N LYS A 171 4.40 -32.81 -9.50
CA LYS A 171 3.26 -32.20 -10.16
C LYS A 171 3.72 -30.98 -10.96
N LYS A 172 3.36 -30.95 -12.25
CA LYS A 172 3.61 -29.81 -13.13
C LYS A 172 2.43 -28.86 -13.06
N PHE A 173 2.73 -27.57 -13.01
CA PHE A 173 1.74 -26.50 -13.01
C PHE A 173 1.99 -25.56 -14.19
N ASP A 174 0.95 -25.31 -14.97
CA ASP A 174 1.03 -24.48 -16.18
C ASP A 174 0.96 -22.97 -15.89
N ALA A 175 0.68 -22.60 -14.63
CA ALA A 175 0.54 -21.23 -14.17
C ALA A 175 1.23 -21.03 -12.81
N PHE A 176 1.54 -19.80 -12.48
CA PHE A 176 1.84 -19.45 -11.10
C PHE A 176 0.56 -19.59 -10.27
N THR A 177 0.51 -20.57 -9.40
CA THR A 177 -0.70 -20.96 -8.68
C THR A 177 -0.67 -20.51 -7.24
N PHE A 178 -1.74 -19.83 -6.81
CA PHE A 178 -2.04 -19.52 -5.41
C PHE A 178 -3.25 -20.32 -4.97
N ALA A 179 -3.13 -21.09 -3.91
CA ALA A 179 -4.24 -21.85 -3.35
C ALA A 179 -4.47 -21.45 -1.89
N PHE A 180 -5.72 -21.18 -1.54
CA PHE A 180 -6.13 -20.75 -0.20
C PHE A 180 -7.08 -21.80 0.38
N LYS A 181 -6.73 -22.32 1.54
CA LYS A 181 -7.49 -23.38 2.23
C LYS A 181 -7.84 -22.95 3.64
N GLN A 182 -9.11 -23.05 3.98
CA GLN A 182 -9.61 -22.85 5.33
C GLN A 182 -9.59 -24.15 6.11
N THR A 183 -9.11 -24.10 7.35
CA THR A 183 -9.18 -25.20 8.33
C THR A 183 -9.91 -24.73 9.58
N GLU A 184 -10.14 -25.60 10.51
CA GLU A 184 -10.64 -25.22 11.86
C GLU A 184 -9.67 -24.34 12.64
N HIS A 185 -8.39 -24.35 12.27
CA HIS A 185 -7.33 -23.54 12.91
C HIS A 185 -7.14 -22.16 12.29
N GLY A 186 -7.65 -21.95 11.06
CA GLY A 186 -7.48 -20.71 10.27
C GLY A 186 -7.09 -21.01 8.83
N TRP A 187 -6.50 -20.01 8.17
CA TRP A 187 -6.19 -20.05 6.74
C TRP A 187 -4.74 -20.42 6.47
N PHE A 188 -4.57 -21.31 5.49
CA PHE A 188 -3.29 -21.66 4.86
C PHE A 188 -3.29 -21.23 3.42
N GLN A 189 -2.13 -20.79 2.92
CA GLN A 189 -1.94 -20.47 1.51
C GLN A 189 -0.73 -21.21 0.93
N ALA A 190 -0.84 -21.62 -0.34
CA ALA A 190 0.26 -22.20 -1.09
C ALA A 190 0.65 -21.30 -2.26
N HIS A 191 1.96 -21.13 -2.49
CA HIS A 191 2.56 -20.46 -3.63
C HIS A 191 3.28 -21.51 -4.46
N ILE A 192 2.80 -21.75 -5.67
CA ILE A 192 3.21 -22.90 -6.47
C ILE A 192 3.62 -22.44 -7.85
N TYR A 193 4.76 -22.92 -8.34
CA TYR A 193 5.23 -22.65 -9.70
C TYR A 193 6.23 -23.70 -10.18
N GLN A 194 6.15 -24.06 -11.44
CA GLN A 194 7.09 -24.92 -12.10
C GLN A 194 8.40 -24.17 -12.36
N TYR A 195 9.55 -24.76 -12.12
CA TYR A 195 10.84 -24.12 -12.36
C TYR A 195 11.78 -24.93 -13.27
N ASP A 196 11.47 -26.21 -13.49
CA ASP A 196 12.16 -27.05 -14.49
C ASP A 196 11.18 -28.02 -15.17
N GLY A 197 11.70 -28.88 -16.08
CA GLY A 197 10.88 -29.82 -16.85
C GLY A 197 10.07 -30.80 -15.99
N ASP A 198 10.49 -31.06 -14.75
CA ASP A 198 9.99 -32.16 -13.93
C ASP A 198 9.55 -31.78 -12.51
N THR A 199 9.80 -30.55 -12.09
CA THR A 199 9.61 -30.18 -10.70
C THR A 199 8.96 -28.81 -10.55
N SER A 200 8.07 -28.69 -9.58
CA SER A 200 7.49 -27.42 -9.14
C SER A 200 7.89 -27.11 -7.71
N THR A 201 8.08 -25.83 -7.40
CA THR A 201 8.15 -25.29 -6.06
C THR A 201 6.76 -25.30 -5.45
N PHE A 202 6.65 -25.65 -4.16
CA PHE A 202 5.42 -25.67 -3.39
C PHE A 202 5.68 -25.06 -2.00
N ILE A 203 5.43 -23.77 -1.84
CA ILE A 203 5.61 -23.07 -0.56
C ILE A 203 4.26 -23.03 0.16
N VAL A 204 4.18 -23.57 1.37
CA VAL A 204 3.01 -23.43 2.23
C VAL A 204 3.30 -22.39 3.29
N GLU A 205 2.38 -21.46 3.47
CA GLU A 205 2.51 -20.33 4.39
C GLU A 205 1.25 -20.17 5.22
N THR A 206 1.40 -19.81 6.52
CA THR A 206 0.30 -19.50 7.43
C THR A 206 0.77 -18.60 8.57
N PRO A 207 -0.09 -17.79 9.19
CA PRO A 207 0.24 -17.06 10.41
C PRO A 207 0.71 -17.97 11.55
N GLU A 208 1.63 -17.49 12.38
CA GLU A 208 2.25 -18.28 13.44
C GLU A 208 1.21 -18.85 14.44
N GLU A 209 0.17 -18.11 14.76
CA GLU A 209 -0.90 -18.55 15.62
C GLU A 209 -1.72 -19.70 15.02
N VAL A 210 -1.95 -19.69 13.71
CA VAL A 210 -2.61 -20.78 12.97
C VAL A 210 -1.70 -22.01 12.93
N TRP A 211 -0.40 -21.82 12.67
CA TRP A 211 0.60 -22.88 12.66
C TRP A 211 0.67 -23.60 14.02
N ARG A 212 0.66 -22.84 15.13
CA ARG A 212 0.64 -23.41 16.49
C ARG A 212 -0.67 -24.11 16.80
N SER A 213 -1.80 -23.48 16.46
CA SER A 213 -3.14 -24.08 16.68
C SER A 213 -3.30 -25.39 15.93
N ALA A 214 -2.67 -25.55 14.76
CA ALA A 214 -2.66 -26.77 13.97
C ALA A 214 -1.68 -27.85 14.52
N GLY A 215 -0.94 -27.57 15.59
CA GLY A 215 0.02 -28.50 16.20
C GLY A 215 1.29 -28.72 15.38
N LEU A 216 1.54 -27.91 14.34
CA LEU A 216 2.71 -28.08 13.45
C LEU A 216 4.05 -27.82 14.16
N GLU A 217 4.04 -27.18 15.32
CA GLU A 217 5.23 -26.97 16.15
C GLU A 217 5.81 -28.28 16.69
N GLU A 218 4.94 -29.27 16.96
CA GLU A 218 5.32 -30.55 17.57
C GLU A 218 5.46 -31.69 16.54
N MET A 219 5.05 -31.46 15.28
CA MET A 219 5.10 -32.45 14.21
C MET A 219 6.54 -32.72 13.74
N SER A 220 6.81 -33.99 13.42
CA SER A 220 8.00 -34.37 12.66
C SER A 220 7.97 -33.76 11.24
N GLN A 221 9.07 -33.87 10.52
CA GLN A 221 9.14 -33.43 9.13
C GLN A 221 8.15 -34.20 8.25
N GLU A 222 8.06 -35.52 8.44
CA GLU A 222 7.19 -36.41 7.68
C GLU A 222 5.72 -36.11 7.97
N GLU A 223 5.33 -35.91 9.23
CA GLU A 223 3.98 -35.53 9.63
C GLU A 223 3.56 -34.18 9.07
N SER A 224 4.47 -33.21 9.10
CA SER A 224 4.28 -31.87 8.55
C SER A 224 4.07 -31.89 7.03
N ILE A 225 4.83 -32.73 6.32
CA ILE A 225 4.66 -32.91 4.87
C ILE A 225 3.31 -33.57 4.59
N ALA A 226 2.97 -34.65 5.31
CA ALA A 226 1.70 -35.35 5.17
C ALA A 226 0.48 -34.43 5.45
N PHE A 227 0.61 -33.54 6.44
CA PHE A 227 -0.40 -32.50 6.69
C PHE A 227 -0.59 -31.57 5.47
N CYS A 228 0.51 -31.09 4.89
CA CYS A 228 0.47 -30.23 3.69
C CYS A 228 -0.11 -30.98 2.48
N GLU A 229 0.23 -32.26 2.29
CA GLU A 229 -0.31 -33.12 1.23
C GLU A 229 -1.83 -33.29 1.36
N ALA A 230 -2.31 -33.58 2.56
CA ALA A 230 -3.74 -33.73 2.83
C ALA A 230 -4.50 -32.41 2.58
N LEU A 231 -3.94 -31.28 3.05
CA LEU A 231 -4.55 -29.96 2.91
C LEU A 231 -4.70 -29.51 1.45
N PHE A 232 -3.68 -29.80 0.64
CA PHE A 232 -3.63 -29.40 -0.77
C PHE A 232 -3.79 -30.59 -1.74
N ALA A 233 -4.45 -31.66 -1.31
CA ALA A 233 -4.65 -32.87 -2.10
C ALA A 233 -5.29 -32.60 -3.48
N GLU A 234 -6.23 -31.66 -3.55
CA GLU A 234 -6.88 -31.22 -4.78
C GLU A 234 -5.86 -30.66 -5.78
N GLN A 235 -4.93 -29.80 -5.31
CA GLN A 235 -3.91 -29.18 -6.14
C GLN A 235 -2.79 -30.15 -6.50
N LEU A 236 -2.50 -31.14 -5.66
CA LEU A 236 -1.44 -32.13 -5.87
C LEU A 236 -1.86 -33.31 -6.76
N GLU A 237 -3.16 -33.61 -6.88
CA GLU A 237 -3.68 -34.72 -7.70
C GLU A 237 -2.94 -36.05 -7.48
N GLY A 238 -2.64 -36.35 -6.21
CA GLY A 238 -1.96 -37.57 -5.80
C GLY A 238 -0.43 -37.57 -5.90
N HIS A 239 0.18 -36.46 -6.30
CA HIS A 239 1.64 -36.30 -6.27
C HIS A 239 2.13 -35.97 -4.86
N ALA A 240 3.28 -36.55 -4.47
CA ALA A 240 3.90 -36.31 -3.20
C ALA A 240 4.62 -34.93 -3.14
N LEU A 241 4.73 -34.38 -1.92
CA LEU A 241 5.59 -33.28 -1.58
C LEU A 241 6.98 -33.78 -1.13
N MET A 242 8.01 -33.02 -1.47
CA MET A 242 9.41 -33.36 -1.20
C MET A 242 10.09 -32.21 -0.46
N SER A 243 10.98 -32.53 0.47
CA SER A 243 11.88 -31.57 1.11
C SER A 243 13.31 -31.78 0.62
N ASN A 244 14.05 -30.69 0.36
CA ASN A 244 15.50 -30.71 0.15
C ASN A 244 16.27 -30.18 1.37
N ALA A 245 15.57 -29.98 2.48
CA ALA A 245 16.11 -29.47 3.75
C ALA A 245 16.41 -30.59 4.75
N GLN A 246 17.03 -31.67 4.30
CA GLN A 246 17.32 -32.88 5.13
C GLN A 246 18.23 -32.58 6.35
N HIS A 247 18.94 -31.47 6.35
CA HIS A 247 19.74 -31.00 7.47
C HIS A 247 18.92 -30.29 8.57
N LEU A 248 17.69 -29.87 8.27
CA LEU A 248 16.75 -29.29 9.23
C LEU A 248 15.91 -30.40 9.85
N ARG A 249 15.81 -30.42 11.20
CA ARG A 249 15.08 -31.47 11.95
C ARG A 249 13.78 -30.93 12.54
N GLY A 250 12.74 -31.76 12.52
CA GLY A 250 11.46 -31.46 13.16
C GLY A 250 10.82 -30.16 12.62
N SER A 251 10.24 -29.37 13.51
CA SER A 251 9.58 -28.10 13.21
C SER A 251 10.49 -27.02 12.60
N ALA A 252 11.82 -27.24 12.65
CA ALA A 252 12.80 -26.31 12.06
C ALA A 252 12.66 -26.16 10.55
N MET A 253 11.90 -27.00 9.86
CA MET A 253 11.57 -26.81 8.44
C MET A 253 10.61 -25.63 8.20
N TRP A 254 9.80 -25.25 9.19
CA TRP A 254 8.94 -24.07 9.14
C TRP A 254 9.73 -22.88 9.65
N ILE A 255 10.04 -21.97 8.76
CA ILE A 255 10.85 -20.79 9.02
C ILE A 255 10.03 -19.51 8.93
N THR A 256 10.52 -18.45 9.57
CA THR A 256 9.99 -17.09 9.40
C THR A 256 10.86 -16.31 8.43
N PHE A 257 10.28 -15.38 7.72
CA PHE A 257 11.03 -14.51 6.82
C PHE A 257 11.52 -13.26 7.59
N PRO A 258 12.84 -13.00 7.69
CA PRO A 258 13.34 -11.77 8.26
C PRO A 258 13.42 -10.68 7.20
N ARG A 259 12.81 -9.54 7.49
CA ARG A 259 13.01 -8.31 6.72
C ARG A 259 14.27 -7.62 7.23
N ILE A 260 15.24 -7.43 6.34
CA ILE A 260 16.51 -6.78 6.63
C ILE A 260 16.63 -5.49 5.83
N VAL A 261 17.02 -4.41 6.51
CA VAL A 261 17.36 -3.11 5.92
C VAL A 261 18.60 -2.59 6.61
N CYS A 262 19.69 -2.38 5.87
CA CYS A 262 20.88 -1.74 6.39
C CYS A 262 20.92 -0.27 5.98
N ALA A 263 21.17 0.64 6.92
CA ALA A 263 21.25 2.06 6.64
C ALA A 263 22.52 2.42 5.85
N GLN A 264 23.59 1.67 6.09
CA GLN A 264 24.87 1.78 5.37
C GLN A 264 25.27 0.42 4.82
N TRP A 265 25.90 0.40 3.63
CA TRP A 265 26.28 -0.86 2.97
C TRP A 265 27.77 -1.07 2.88
N ALA A 266 28.57 -0.07 3.26
CA ALA A 266 30.01 -0.15 3.29
C ALA A 266 30.58 0.11 4.72
N HIS A 267 31.58 -0.69 5.10
CA HIS A 267 32.40 -0.52 6.28
C HIS A 267 33.88 -0.46 5.85
N TRP A 268 34.71 0.29 6.56
CA TRP A 268 36.13 0.47 6.23
C TRP A 268 37.01 -0.12 7.32
N ASN A 269 37.81 -1.12 6.97
CA ASN A 269 38.89 -1.66 7.78
C ASN A 269 40.21 -1.06 7.31
N GLY A 270 40.60 0.08 7.89
CA GLY A 270 41.67 0.90 7.34
C GLY A 270 41.33 1.37 5.95
N ASP A 271 42.15 1.01 4.95
CA ASP A 271 41.91 1.38 3.55
C ASP A 271 41.11 0.32 2.76
N THR A 272 40.81 -0.83 3.37
CA THR A 272 40.06 -1.91 2.72
C THR A 272 38.59 -1.80 3.05
N PRO A 273 37.73 -1.50 2.06
CA PRO A 273 36.28 -1.52 2.26
C PRO A 273 35.71 -2.93 2.30
N VAL A 274 34.71 -3.13 3.17
CA VAL A 274 33.89 -4.33 3.27
C VAL A 274 32.45 -3.94 2.91
N VAL A 275 31.93 -4.49 1.82
CA VAL A 275 30.66 -4.05 1.21
C VAL A 275 29.63 -5.17 1.32
N LEU A 276 28.46 -4.86 1.91
CA LEU A 276 27.32 -5.77 1.92
C LEU A 276 26.63 -5.78 0.56
N MET A 277 26.17 -6.96 0.10
CA MET A 277 25.46 -7.12 -1.15
C MET A 277 24.40 -8.24 -1.06
N GLY A 278 23.27 -8.06 -1.74
CA GLY A 278 22.18 -9.03 -1.73
C GLY A 278 21.54 -9.19 -0.34
N ASP A 279 21.18 -10.42 0.03
CA ASP A 279 20.48 -10.70 1.31
C ASP A 279 21.32 -10.34 2.56
N ALA A 280 22.61 -10.11 2.42
CA ALA A 280 23.44 -9.58 3.50
C ALA A 280 23.11 -8.10 3.79
N ALA A 281 22.78 -7.31 2.77
CA ALA A 281 22.45 -5.90 2.88
C ALA A 281 20.95 -5.65 3.11
N HIS A 282 20.12 -6.40 2.38
CA HIS A 282 18.67 -6.20 2.34
C HIS A 282 17.94 -7.45 1.84
N THR A 283 16.71 -7.66 2.32
CA THR A 283 15.87 -8.76 1.86
C THR A 283 14.57 -8.25 1.26
N ALA A 284 14.00 -9.00 0.32
CA ALA A 284 12.65 -8.82 -0.18
C ALA A 284 11.87 -10.13 -0.07
N HIS A 285 10.64 -10.07 0.46
CA HIS A 285 9.81 -11.25 0.67
C HIS A 285 9.60 -12.03 -0.64
N TYR A 286 9.63 -13.36 -0.56
CA TYR A 286 9.54 -14.25 -1.73
C TYR A 286 8.24 -14.12 -2.52
N SER A 287 7.15 -13.63 -1.89
CA SER A 287 5.82 -13.48 -2.53
C SER A 287 5.78 -12.56 -3.77
N ILE A 288 6.86 -11.82 -4.04
CA ILE A 288 7.01 -11.00 -5.26
C ILE A 288 8.18 -11.44 -6.14
N GLY A 289 8.86 -12.54 -5.79
CA GLY A 289 9.92 -13.12 -6.61
C GLY A 289 11.14 -12.22 -6.86
N SER A 290 11.50 -11.32 -5.94
CA SER A 290 12.49 -10.27 -6.24
C SER A 290 13.84 -10.41 -5.53
N GLY A 291 14.06 -11.39 -4.65
CA GLY A 291 15.33 -11.51 -3.90
C GLY A 291 16.54 -11.72 -4.82
N THR A 292 16.49 -12.72 -5.67
CA THR A 292 17.57 -13.01 -6.63
C THR A 292 17.77 -11.88 -7.63
N LYS A 293 16.68 -11.25 -8.08
CA LYS A 293 16.74 -10.05 -8.94
C LYS A 293 17.56 -8.95 -8.27
N LEU A 294 17.26 -8.61 -7.03
CA LEU A 294 17.97 -7.57 -6.29
C LEU A 294 19.46 -7.90 -6.16
N ALA A 295 19.79 -9.14 -5.84
CA ALA A 295 21.15 -9.61 -5.71
C ALA A 295 21.98 -9.46 -7.00
N LEU A 296 21.39 -9.79 -8.16
CA LEU A 296 22.02 -9.62 -9.46
C LEU A 296 22.16 -8.14 -9.86
N GLU A 297 21.14 -7.34 -9.61
CA GLU A 297 21.17 -5.90 -9.89
C GLU A 297 22.18 -5.15 -9.00
N ASP A 298 22.36 -5.58 -7.74
CA ASP A 298 23.43 -5.05 -6.88
C ASP A 298 24.80 -5.31 -7.48
N ALA A 299 25.03 -6.54 -7.96
CA ALA A 299 26.27 -6.93 -8.61
C ALA A 299 26.54 -6.09 -9.87
N ILE A 300 25.53 -5.89 -10.71
CA ILE A 300 25.64 -5.07 -11.92
C ILE A 300 26.04 -3.63 -11.57
N GLU A 301 25.32 -3.03 -10.62
CA GLU A 301 25.51 -1.62 -10.29
C GLU A 301 26.84 -1.37 -9.58
N LEU A 302 27.23 -2.26 -8.66
CA LEU A 302 28.51 -2.15 -7.98
C LEU A 302 29.68 -2.28 -8.98
N ALA A 303 29.62 -3.26 -9.88
CA ALA A 303 30.63 -3.42 -10.93
C ALA A 303 30.69 -2.19 -11.86
N ARG A 304 29.52 -1.63 -12.24
CA ARG A 304 29.44 -0.39 -13.03
C ARG A 304 30.12 0.79 -12.30
N CYS A 305 29.87 0.95 -11.01
CA CYS A 305 30.47 2.04 -10.24
C CYS A 305 32.00 1.90 -10.16
N PHE A 306 32.54 0.72 -9.96
CA PHE A 306 33.98 0.49 -10.00
C PHE A 306 34.59 0.69 -11.40
N GLY A 307 33.84 0.45 -12.46
CA GLY A 307 34.25 0.77 -13.84
C GLY A 307 34.27 2.27 -14.15
N LYS A 308 33.47 3.05 -13.42
CA LYS A 308 33.34 4.51 -13.61
C LYS A 308 34.30 5.31 -12.74
N HIS A 309 34.56 4.87 -11.51
CA HIS A 309 35.36 5.59 -10.52
C HIS A 309 36.68 4.86 -10.22
N LEU A 310 37.77 5.61 -10.19
CA LEU A 310 39.07 5.11 -9.73
C LEU A 310 39.18 5.09 -8.19
N ASP A 311 38.45 5.96 -7.54
CA ASP A 311 38.34 6.03 -6.08
C ASP A 311 37.24 5.09 -5.57
N ALA A 312 37.58 4.15 -4.71
CA ALA A 312 36.65 3.18 -4.13
C ALA A 312 35.56 3.87 -3.29
N ARG A 313 35.84 4.96 -2.60
CA ARG A 313 34.86 5.69 -1.80
C ARG A 313 33.78 6.30 -2.70
N ALA A 314 34.18 6.98 -3.77
CA ALA A 314 33.22 7.53 -4.73
C ALA A 314 32.38 6.44 -5.41
N ALA A 315 32.99 5.29 -5.73
CA ALA A 315 32.28 4.14 -6.29
C ALA A 315 31.19 3.60 -5.33
N LEU A 316 31.53 3.46 -4.05
CA LEU A 316 30.63 2.91 -3.03
C LEU A 316 29.51 3.90 -2.66
N ASP A 317 29.81 5.20 -2.60
CA ASP A 317 28.82 6.24 -2.32
C ASP A 317 27.79 6.31 -3.45
N GLU A 318 28.22 6.26 -4.74
CA GLU A 318 27.31 6.21 -5.89
C GLU A 318 26.48 4.92 -5.89
N TYR A 319 27.09 3.76 -5.65
CA TYR A 319 26.42 2.47 -5.55
C TYR A 319 25.28 2.51 -4.53
N GLN A 320 25.59 2.92 -3.30
CA GLN A 320 24.57 3.00 -2.26
C GLN A 320 23.47 4.01 -2.60
N ALA A 321 23.82 5.20 -3.11
CA ALA A 321 22.84 6.23 -3.43
C ALA A 321 21.82 5.75 -4.48
N LEU A 322 22.25 5.02 -5.49
CA LEU A 322 21.39 4.51 -6.55
C LEU A 322 20.61 3.27 -6.12
N ARG A 323 21.30 2.28 -5.54
CA ARG A 323 20.66 1.01 -5.21
C ARG A 323 19.71 1.08 -4.02
N SER A 324 20.02 1.89 -3.01
CA SER A 324 19.13 2.02 -1.84
C SER A 324 17.72 2.48 -2.21
N VAL A 325 17.59 3.39 -3.19
CA VAL A 325 16.29 3.86 -3.66
C VAL A 325 15.51 2.74 -4.38
N GLU A 326 16.17 2.02 -5.28
CA GLU A 326 15.52 0.93 -6.03
C GLU A 326 15.15 -0.26 -5.13
N VAL A 327 16.04 -0.62 -4.21
CA VAL A 327 15.78 -1.63 -3.17
C VAL A 327 14.58 -1.22 -2.30
N LEU A 328 14.52 0.04 -1.86
CA LEU A 328 13.41 0.53 -1.04
C LEU A 328 12.05 0.42 -1.77
N LYS A 329 12.01 0.72 -3.08
CA LYS A 329 10.79 0.55 -3.89
C LYS A 329 10.33 -0.92 -3.93
N ILE A 330 11.27 -1.84 -4.12
CA ILE A 330 10.98 -3.28 -4.13
C ILE A 330 10.56 -3.76 -2.75
N GLN A 331 11.28 -3.35 -1.70
CA GLN A 331 10.93 -3.70 -0.31
C GLN A 331 9.56 -3.16 0.10
N SER A 332 9.17 -1.97 -0.36
CA SER A 332 7.83 -1.43 -0.12
C SER A 332 6.75 -2.31 -0.77
N ALA A 333 6.94 -2.73 -2.02
CA ALA A 333 6.02 -3.62 -2.69
C ALA A 333 5.96 -5.02 -2.06
N ALA A 334 7.12 -5.56 -1.68
CA ALA A 334 7.24 -6.82 -0.97
C ALA A 334 6.53 -6.78 0.39
N ARG A 335 6.66 -5.67 1.11
CA ARG A 335 5.97 -5.43 2.38
C ARG A 335 4.46 -5.44 2.19
N ASN A 336 3.92 -4.70 1.22
CA ASN A 336 2.48 -4.69 0.94
C ASN A 336 1.97 -6.09 0.61
N SER A 337 2.70 -6.84 -0.22
CA SER A 337 2.34 -8.21 -0.58
C SER A 337 2.35 -9.16 0.62
N MET A 338 3.39 -9.08 1.43
CA MET A 338 3.56 -9.87 2.65
C MET A 338 2.48 -9.57 3.68
N GLU A 339 2.21 -8.29 3.96
CA GLU A 339 1.16 -7.86 4.89
C GLU A 339 -0.23 -8.34 4.44
N TRP A 340 -0.46 -8.43 3.13
CA TRP A 340 -1.69 -9.00 2.59
C TRP A 340 -1.82 -10.49 2.95
N PHE A 341 -0.77 -11.29 2.76
CA PHE A 341 -0.77 -12.72 3.10
C PHE A 341 -0.85 -12.96 4.61
N GLU A 342 -0.12 -12.19 5.42
CA GLU A 342 -0.16 -12.26 6.87
C GLU A 342 -1.55 -11.95 7.46
N ASN A 343 -2.38 -11.22 6.72
CA ASN A 343 -3.72 -10.83 7.11
C ASN A 343 -4.78 -11.33 6.12
N VAL A 344 -4.55 -12.49 5.50
CA VAL A 344 -5.46 -13.04 4.48
C VAL A 344 -6.90 -13.16 4.98
N GLU A 345 -7.08 -13.47 6.25
CA GLU A 345 -8.40 -13.59 6.89
C GLU A 345 -9.24 -12.31 6.71
N ARG A 346 -8.62 -11.15 6.70
CA ARG A 346 -9.27 -9.85 6.43
C ARG A 346 -10.07 -9.84 5.13
N TYR A 347 -9.63 -10.58 4.12
CA TYR A 347 -10.19 -10.57 2.78
C TYR A 347 -11.10 -11.77 2.48
N THR A 348 -11.18 -12.74 3.39
CA THR A 348 -11.90 -13.99 3.15
C THR A 348 -13.43 -13.86 3.10
N ALA A 349 -13.98 -12.73 3.56
CA ALA A 349 -15.40 -12.42 3.38
C ALA A 349 -15.74 -12.00 1.94
N MET A 350 -14.74 -11.64 1.12
CA MET A 350 -14.96 -11.26 -0.28
C MET A 350 -15.46 -12.43 -1.12
N GLU A 351 -16.20 -12.11 -2.20
CA GLU A 351 -16.49 -13.05 -3.27
C GLU A 351 -15.22 -13.36 -4.07
N ALA A 352 -15.15 -14.52 -4.69
CA ALA A 352 -13.93 -15.00 -5.32
C ALA A 352 -13.35 -14.05 -6.38
N PRO A 353 -14.13 -13.39 -7.26
CA PRO A 353 -13.56 -12.44 -8.21
C PRO A 353 -12.88 -11.24 -7.55
N GLN A 354 -13.46 -10.69 -6.46
CA GLN A 354 -12.87 -9.56 -5.74
C GLN A 354 -11.65 -9.97 -4.93
N PHE A 355 -11.69 -11.15 -4.31
CA PHE A 355 -10.54 -11.73 -3.60
C PHE A 355 -9.36 -11.91 -4.56
N ALA A 356 -9.60 -12.51 -5.73
CA ALA A 356 -8.57 -12.70 -6.76
C ALA A 356 -7.98 -11.37 -7.24
N TYR A 357 -8.82 -10.36 -7.50
CA TYR A 357 -8.36 -9.03 -7.86
C TYR A 357 -7.51 -8.40 -6.76
N SER A 358 -7.96 -8.48 -5.50
CA SER A 358 -7.21 -7.97 -4.34
C SER A 358 -5.84 -8.65 -4.21
N MET A 359 -5.80 -9.98 -4.40
CA MET A 359 -4.57 -10.77 -4.37
C MET A 359 -3.62 -10.37 -5.50
N LEU A 360 -4.10 -10.22 -6.74
CA LEU A 360 -3.28 -9.82 -7.89
C LEU A 360 -2.64 -8.43 -7.70
N THR A 361 -3.37 -7.50 -7.10
CA THR A 361 -2.93 -6.10 -6.90
C THR A 361 -2.30 -5.82 -5.53
N ARG A 362 -2.13 -6.83 -4.67
CA ARG A 362 -1.70 -6.72 -3.27
C ARG A 362 -0.39 -5.96 -3.06
N SER A 363 0.54 -6.06 -3.98
CA SER A 363 1.84 -5.36 -3.89
C SER A 363 1.76 -3.86 -4.18
N GLN A 364 0.63 -3.39 -4.72
CA GLN A 364 0.39 -2.01 -5.19
C GLN A 364 1.37 -1.56 -6.30
N ARG A 365 2.14 -2.48 -6.87
CA ARG A 365 2.92 -2.25 -8.09
C ARG A 365 2.09 -2.49 -9.35
N LEU A 366 1.15 -3.42 -9.27
CA LEU A 366 0.20 -3.71 -10.32
C LEU A 366 -1.08 -2.93 -10.02
N SER A 367 -1.30 -1.87 -10.76
CA SER A 367 -2.52 -1.07 -10.70
C SER A 367 -3.62 -1.64 -11.59
N HIS A 368 -4.81 -1.05 -11.56
CA HIS A 368 -5.93 -1.46 -12.39
C HIS A 368 -5.58 -1.37 -13.89
N GLU A 369 -5.01 -0.25 -14.32
CA GLU A 369 -4.63 -0.05 -15.72
C GLU A 369 -3.39 -0.89 -16.12
N ASN A 370 -2.44 -1.10 -15.23
CA ASN A 370 -1.34 -2.03 -15.51
C ASN A 370 -1.84 -3.47 -15.68
N LEU A 371 -2.85 -3.88 -14.90
CA LEU A 371 -3.47 -5.19 -15.07
C LEU A 371 -4.23 -5.28 -16.40
N ARG A 372 -4.91 -4.21 -16.82
CA ARG A 372 -5.57 -4.12 -18.14
C ARG A 372 -4.58 -4.26 -19.29
N VAL A 373 -3.40 -3.68 -19.19
CA VAL A 373 -2.34 -3.83 -20.20
C VAL A 373 -1.87 -5.28 -20.30
N ARG A 374 -1.86 -6.02 -19.19
CA ARG A 374 -1.47 -7.44 -19.16
C ARG A 374 -2.60 -8.35 -19.63
N ASP A 375 -3.77 -8.18 -19.07
CA ASP A 375 -4.96 -9.02 -19.32
C ASP A 375 -6.22 -8.18 -19.42
N ALA A 376 -6.46 -7.65 -20.61
CA ALA A 376 -7.62 -6.82 -20.89
C ALA A 376 -8.94 -7.60 -20.73
N ALA A 377 -8.93 -8.91 -21.03
CA ALA A 377 -10.13 -9.76 -20.95
C ALA A 377 -10.51 -10.01 -19.48
N TYR A 378 -9.54 -10.32 -18.63
CA TYR A 378 -9.75 -10.47 -17.18
C TYR A 378 -10.31 -9.17 -16.58
N VAL A 379 -9.69 -8.02 -16.88
CA VAL A 379 -10.13 -6.74 -16.31
C VAL A 379 -11.54 -6.40 -16.80
N ALA A 380 -11.85 -6.58 -18.09
CA ALA A 380 -13.21 -6.33 -18.61
C ALA A 380 -14.25 -7.25 -17.95
N GLY A 381 -13.93 -8.53 -17.75
CA GLY A 381 -14.81 -9.48 -17.04
C GLY A 381 -15.03 -9.07 -15.58
N PHE A 382 -13.97 -8.65 -14.89
CA PHE A 382 -14.06 -8.15 -13.52
C PHE A 382 -14.87 -6.84 -13.42
N GLU A 383 -14.66 -5.91 -14.34
CA GLU A 383 -15.43 -4.66 -14.41
C GLU A 383 -16.93 -4.90 -14.66
N ALA A 384 -17.28 -5.83 -15.53
CA ALA A 384 -18.68 -6.22 -15.74
C ALA A 384 -19.28 -6.87 -14.49
N TRP A 385 -18.51 -7.73 -13.82
CA TRP A 385 -18.92 -8.37 -12.56
C TRP A 385 -19.18 -7.34 -11.45
N ILE A 386 -18.23 -6.44 -11.19
CA ILE A 386 -18.35 -5.43 -10.11
C ILE A 386 -19.46 -4.41 -10.42
N ALA A 387 -19.66 -4.06 -11.69
CA ALA A 387 -20.74 -3.18 -12.12
C ALA A 387 -22.12 -3.82 -11.87
N ARG A 388 -22.29 -5.08 -12.23
CA ARG A 388 -23.52 -5.84 -11.95
C ARG A 388 -23.81 -5.86 -10.45
N ARG A 389 -22.82 -6.25 -9.63
CA ARG A 389 -22.95 -6.30 -8.18
C ARG A 389 -23.29 -4.94 -7.57
N ALA A 390 -22.66 -3.87 -8.06
CA ALA A 390 -22.93 -2.51 -7.59
C ALA A 390 -24.36 -2.06 -7.92
N CYS A 391 -24.85 -2.38 -9.12
CA CYS A 391 -26.24 -2.09 -9.51
C CYS A 391 -27.25 -2.87 -8.66
N GLU A 392 -27.02 -4.17 -8.45
CA GLU A 392 -27.86 -5.01 -7.57
C GLU A 392 -27.94 -4.43 -6.15
N GLN A 393 -26.78 -4.11 -5.54
CA GLN A 393 -26.70 -3.52 -4.21
C GLN A 393 -27.37 -2.13 -4.14
N ALA A 394 -27.33 -1.37 -5.22
CA ALA A 394 -27.97 -0.06 -5.32
C ALA A 394 -29.48 -0.16 -5.60
N GLY A 395 -30.01 -1.35 -5.90
CA GLY A 395 -31.40 -1.56 -6.32
C GLY A 395 -31.69 -1.00 -7.71
N LEU A 396 -30.67 -0.97 -8.57
CA LEU A 396 -30.73 -0.53 -9.96
C LEU A 396 -30.77 -1.73 -10.91
N PRO A 397 -31.30 -1.57 -12.15
CA PRO A 397 -31.20 -2.61 -13.17
C PRO A 397 -29.72 -3.05 -13.34
N PRO A 398 -29.44 -4.36 -13.39
CA PRO A 398 -28.10 -4.85 -13.60
C PRO A 398 -27.56 -4.45 -14.98
N VAL A 399 -26.26 -4.20 -15.07
CA VAL A 399 -25.55 -3.95 -16.32
C VAL A 399 -24.54 -5.05 -16.56
N ASP A 400 -24.45 -5.52 -17.81
CA ASP A 400 -23.55 -6.61 -18.23
C ASP A 400 -22.43 -6.10 -19.15
N VAL A 401 -22.03 -4.85 -18.93
CA VAL A 401 -20.93 -4.22 -19.65
C VAL A 401 -19.84 -3.76 -18.68
N PRO A 402 -18.56 -3.74 -19.11
CA PRO A 402 -17.49 -3.22 -18.27
C PRO A 402 -17.75 -1.76 -17.87
N VAL A 403 -17.68 -1.48 -16.57
CA VAL A 403 -17.74 -0.13 -16.02
C VAL A 403 -16.57 0.02 -15.05
N LEU A 404 -15.85 1.13 -15.16
CA LEU A 404 -14.74 1.43 -14.24
C LEU A 404 -15.20 1.34 -12.78
N PRO A 405 -14.49 0.68 -11.90
CA PRO A 405 -14.87 0.51 -10.49
C PRO A 405 -15.26 1.83 -9.80
N MET A 406 -14.52 2.92 -10.07
CA MET A 406 -14.83 4.24 -9.50
C MET A 406 -16.14 4.85 -10.03
N LEU A 407 -16.66 4.38 -11.17
CA LEU A 407 -17.89 4.88 -11.79
C LEU A 407 -19.10 3.99 -11.53
N THR A 408 -18.97 2.92 -10.76
CA THR A 408 -20.09 2.07 -10.35
C THR A 408 -20.95 2.79 -9.32
N PRO A 409 -22.28 2.58 -9.33
CA PRO A 409 -23.18 3.20 -8.36
C PRO A 409 -22.93 2.68 -6.94
N TYR A 410 -23.38 3.46 -5.95
CA TYR A 410 -23.31 3.06 -4.54
C TYR A 410 -24.53 3.57 -3.78
N ARG A 411 -25.15 2.72 -2.98
CA ARG A 411 -26.30 3.10 -2.16
C ARG A 411 -26.00 2.95 -0.69
N VAL A 412 -26.34 4.00 0.04
CA VAL A 412 -26.31 4.01 1.51
C VAL A 412 -27.68 4.50 1.98
N ARG A 413 -28.37 3.69 2.75
CA ARG A 413 -29.76 3.96 3.16
C ARG A 413 -30.65 4.33 1.95
N GLY A 414 -31.30 5.50 1.98
CA GLY A 414 -32.13 6.03 0.90
C GLY A 414 -31.38 6.79 -0.18
N VAL A 415 -30.08 7.02 -0.03
CA VAL A 415 -29.28 7.83 -0.95
C VAL A 415 -28.49 6.93 -1.90
N THR A 416 -28.70 7.13 -3.21
CA THR A 416 -27.94 6.45 -4.27
C THR A 416 -26.99 7.45 -4.93
N LEU A 417 -25.71 7.13 -4.94
CA LEU A 417 -24.63 7.84 -5.60
C LEU A 417 -24.41 7.27 -7.00
N LYS A 418 -24.28 8.13 -8.00
CA LYS A 418 -24.05 7.71 -9.41
C LYS A 418 -22.66 7.10 -9.66
N ASN A 419 -21.68 7.38 -8.80
CA ASN A 419 -20.33 6.83 -8.83
C ASN A 419 -19.70 6.86 -7.43
N ARG A 420 -18.45 6.41 -7.30
CA ARG A 420 -17.72 6.24 -6.04
C ARG A 420 -16.83 7.45 -5.67
N ILE A 421 -16.92 8.55 -6.41
CA ILE A 421 -16.06 9.72 -6.19
C ILE A 421 -16.78 10.78 -5.37
N ALA A 422 -16.15 11.15 -4.26
CA ALA A 422 -16.54 12.26 -3.41
C ALA A 422 -15.53 13.41 -3.50
N VAL A 423 -16.01 14.64 -3.42
CA VAL A 423 -15.17 15.81 -3.18
C VAL A 423 -14.91 15.87 -1.68
N SER A 424 -13.64 15.75 -1.26
CA SER A 424 -13.27 15.83 0.16
C SER A 424 -13.63 17.20 0.76
N PRO A 425 -14.09 17.28 2.02
CA PRO A 425 -14.28 18.57 2.67
C PRO A 425 -12.94 19.32 2.80
N MET A 426 -12.89 20.53 2.30
CA MET A 426 -11.67 21.36 2.23
C MET A 426 -12.00 22.79 2.64
N ALA A 427 -11.40 23.28 3.72
CA ALA A 427 -11.61 24.63 4.22
C ALA A 427 -11.27 25.69 3.16
N GLN A 428 -12.21 26.60 2.90
CA GLN A 428 -12.08 27.66 1.91
C GLN A 428 -11.90 29.04 2.56
N TYR A 429 -12.28 29.18 3.83
CA TYR A 429 -12.20 30.45 4.58
C TYR A 429 -12.75 31.65 3.81
N SER A 430 -13.94 31.50 3.23
CA SER A 430 -14.57 32.47 2.32
C SER A 430 -16.00 32.87 2.74
N ALA A 431 -16.42 32.50 3.94
CA ALA A 431 -17.70 32.92 4.51
C ALA A 431 -17.60 34.28 5.20
N SER A 432 -18.70 34.97 5.27
CA SER A 432 -18.83 36.24 6.01
C SER A 432 -19.82 36.02 7.17
N ASP A 433 -19.39 36.22 8.40
CA ASP A 433 -20.19 35.96 9.61
C ASP A 433 -20.88 34.59 9.62
N GLY A 434 -20.16 33.58 9.17
CA GLY A 434 -20.67 32.20 9.03
C GLY A 434 -21.57 31.96 7.82
N VAL A 435 -21.92 32.98 7.02
CA VAL A 435 -22.78 32.87 5.85
C VAL A 435 -21.98 32.44 4.62
N PRO A 436 -22.22 31.24 4.02
CA PRO A 436 -21.62 30.87 2.75
C PRO A 436 -22.20 31.72 1.62
N GLY A 437 -21.31 32.26 0.76
CA GLY A 437 -21.69 33.16 -0.34
C GLY A 437 -21.61 32.52 -1.71
N ASP A 438 -21.57 33.36 -2.74
CA ASP A 438 -21.46 32.96 -4.14
C ASP A 438 -20.16 32.19 -4.43
N TYR A 439 -19.08 32.46 -3.66
CA TYR A 439 -17.87 31.69 -3.76
C TYR A 439 -18.15 30.18 -3.51
N HIS A 440 -18.90 29.85 -2.46
CA HIS A 440 -19.24 28.47 -2.13
C HIS A 440 -20.16 27.84 -3.18
N LEU A 441 -21.12 28.62 -3.72
CA LEU A 441 -21.97 28.19 -4.83
C LEU A 441 -21.14 27.77 -6.05
N VAL A 442 -20.21 28.64 -6.47
CA VAL A 442 -19.32 28.35 -7.60
C VAL A 442 -18.38 27.17 -7.31
N HIS A 443 -17.78 27.16 -6.12
CA HIS A 443 -16.83 26.13 -5.71
C HIS A 443 -17.48 24.73 -5.69
N LEU A 444 -18.61 24.58 -5.00
CA LEU A 444 -19.29 23.27 -4.85
C LEU A 444 -20.05 22.90 -6.13
N GLY A 445 -20.75 23.86 -6.75
CA GLY A 445 -21.50 23.66 -7.98
C GLY A 445 -20.61 23.22 -9.15
N ALA A 446 -19.42 23.79 -9.31
CA ALA A 446 -18.49 23.41 -10.37
C ALA A 446 -18.04 21.94 -10.22
N ARG A 447 -17.84 21.45 -9.02
CA ARG A 447 -17.43 20.05 -8.75
C ARG A 447 -18.59 19.08 -8.93
N ALA A 448 -19.81 19.48 -8.58
CA ALA A 448 -21.02 18.70 -8.86
C ALA A 448 -21.25 18.56 -10.39
N LEU A 449 -21.13 19.65 -11.15
CA LEU A 449 -21.14 19.67 -12.62
C LEU A 449 -19.95 18.88 -13.21
N GLY A 450 -18.82 18.86 -12.52
CA GLY A 450 -17.60 18.14 -12.87
C GLY A 450 -17.64 16.62 -12.68
N GLY A 451 -18.81 16.06 -12.30
CA GLY A 451 -19.07 14.61 -12.31
C GLY A 451 -18.92 13.89 -11.00
N ALA A 452 -18.47 14.52 -9.92
CA ALA A 452 -18.44 13.89 -8.60
C ALA A 452 -19.87 13.49 -8.17
N ALA A 453 -20.00 12.33 -7.50
CA ALA A 453 -21.31 11.86 -7.02
C ALA A 453 -21.70 12.44 -5.67
N LEU A 454 -20.72 12.74 -4.81
CA LEU A 454 -20.92 13.32 -3.49
C LEU A 454 -20.01 14.54 -3.33
N VAL A 455 -20.57 15.68 -2.96
CA VAL A 455 -19.80 16.90 -2.75
C VAL A 455 -19.91 17.32 -1.30
N PHE A 456 -18.83 17.17 -0.56
CA PHE A 456 -18.75 17.66 0.81
C PHE A 456 -18.50 19.16 0.84
N ALA A 457 -19.36 19.86 1.56
CA ALA A 457 -19.05 21.18 2.06
C ALA A 457 -17.92 21.11 3.11
N GLU A 458 -17.11 22.14 3.19
CA GLU A 458 -16.05 22.23 4.21
C GLU A 458 -16.59 22.11 5.64
N MET A 459 -15.70 21.86 6.61
CA MET A 459 -16.09 21.83 8.03
C MET A 459 -16.89 23.08 8.38
N THR A 460 -18.19 22.87 8.59
CA THR A 460 -19.16 23.89 8.92
C THR A 460 -19.38 23.92 10.42
N CYS A 461 -19.23 25.09 11.00
CA CYS A 461 -19.14 25.26 12.45
C CYS A 461 -20.51 25.25 13.12
N VAL A 462 -20.63 24.52 14.23
CA VAL A 462 -21.89 24.36 14.98
C VAL A 462 -22.22 25.56 15.89
N SER A 463 -21.25 26.46 16.09
CA SER A 463 -21.41 27.70 16.88
C SER A 463 -20.34 28.72 16.44
N ALA A 464 -20.46 29.96 16.90
CA ALA A 464 -19.52 31.03 16.57
C ALA A 464 -18.11 30.76 17.14
N ASP A 465 -18.01 30.16 18.31
CA ASP A 465 -16.77 29.78 18.98
C ASP A 465 -16.17 28.45 18.43
N ALA A 466 -16.94 27.74 17.60
CA ALA A 466 -16.48 26.51 16.92
C ALA A 466 -15.62 26.77 15.68
N ARG A 467 -15.48 28.01 15.22
CA ARG A 467 -14.77 28.36 13.98
C ARG A 467 -13.25 28.19 14.10
N ILE A 468 -12.62 27.79 12.99
CA ILE A 468 -11.16 27.81 12.87
C ILE A 468 -10.71 29.27 12.69
N THR A 469 -11.31 29.95 11.71
CA THR A 469 -11.08 31.35 11.39
C THR A 469 -12.41 32.12 11.37
N PRO A 470 -12.41 33.47 11.45
CA PRO A 470 -13.63 34.28 11.28
C PRO A 470 -14.38 33.97 9.99
N ALA A 471 -13.67 33.51 8.96
CA ALA A 471 -14.21 33.25 7.63
C ALA A 471 -14.70 31.80 7.41
N CYS A 472 -14.81 30.99 8.45
CA CYS A 472 -15.44 29.68 8.38
C CYS A 472 -16.96 29.77 8.25
N PRO A 473 -17.60 28.90 7.43
CA PRO A 473 -19.04 28.84 7.37
C PRO A 473 -19.64 28.25 8.64
N GLY A 474 -20.87 28.61 8.92
CA GLY A 474 -21.63 28.17 10.09
C GLY A 474 -22.90 27.44 9.73
N MET A 475 -23.48 26.76 10.74
CA MET A 475 -24.84 26.21 10.73
C MET A 475 -25.54 26.48 12.06
N TYR A 476 -25.37 27.69 12.62
CA TYR A 476 -25.84 28.05 13.94
C TYR A 476 -26.80 29.24 13.96
N ALA A 477 -27.23 29.70 12.76
CA ALA A 477 -28.20 30.79 12.64
C ALA A 477 -29.08 30.58 11.38
N PRO A 478 -30.33 31.11 11.37
CA PRO A 478 -31.27 30.91 10.25
C PRO A 478 -30.74 31.36 8.89
N GLN A 479 -29.99 32.47 8.84
CA GLN A 479 -29.37 32.97 7.62
C GLN A 479 -28.33 31.99 7.04
N HIS A 480 -27.66 31.21 7.89
CA HIS A 480 -26.76 30.15 7.40
C HIS A 480 -27.53 29.03 6.70
N THR A 481 -28.62 28.58 7.29
CA THR A 481 -29.50 27.55 6.72
C THR A 481 -30.05 27.99 5.36
N GLN A 482 -30.49 29.25 5.23
CA GLN A 482 -31.00 29.77 3.95
C GLN A 482 -29.91 29.85 2.89
N ALA A 483 -28.69 30.27 3.28
CA ALA A 483 -27.57 30.36 2.35
C ALA A 483 -27.12 28.99 1.87
N TRP A 484 -27.02 28.01 2.77
CA TRP A 484 -26.72 26.63 2.41
C TRP A 484 -27.82 25.99 1.53
N LYS A 485 -29.10 26.25 1.86
CA LYS A 485 -30.22 25.75 1.05
C LYS A 485 -30.12 26.19 -0.39
N ARG A 486 -29.79 27.47 -0.66
CA ARG A 486 -29.58 27.99 -2.02
C ARG A 486 -28.55 27.19 -2.80
N ILE A 487 -27.45 26.82 -2.12
CA ILE A 487 -26.34 26.04 -2.74
C ILE A 487 -26.80 24.61 -3.02
N VAL A 488 -27.46 23.97 -2.05
CA VAL A 488 -28.00 22.61 -2.19
C VAL A 488 -29.04 22.54 -3.32
N ASP A 489 -29.97 23.47 -3.34
CA ASP A 489 -31.01 23.58 -4.38
C ASP A 489 -30.38 23.75 -5.78
N PHE A 490 -29.32 24.55 -5.92
CA PHE A 490 -28.58 24.70 -7.18
C PHE A 490 -28.02 23.36 -7.67
N VAL A 491 -27.34 22.64 -6.78
CA VAL A 491 -26.73 21.35 -7.12
C VAL A 491 -27.77 20.33 -7.53
N HIS A 492 -28.85 20.20 -6.77
CA HIS A 492 -29.95 19.26 -7.04
C HIS A 492 -30.71 19.60 -8.34
N ALA A 493 -30.90 20.89 -8.64
CA ALA A 493 -31.58 21.32 -9.85
C ALA A 493 -30.75 21.09 -11.12
N ASN A 494 -29.43 21.07 -11.04
CA ASN A 494 -28.56 21.07 -12.22
C ASN A 494 -27.69 19.81 -12.37
N THR A 495 -27.69 18.92 -11.37
CA THR A 495 -26.83 17.71 -11.38
C THR A 495 -27.51 16.55 -10.64
N ASP A 496 -27.01 15.33 -10.84
CA ASP A 496 -27.36 14.14 -10.03
C ASP A 496 -26.45 13.96 -8.80
N ALA A 497 -25.56 14.92 -8.53
CA ALA A 497 -24.68 14.87 -7.37
C ALA A 497 -25.47 15.06 -6.06
N LYS A 498 -24.99 14.42 -5.00
CA LYS A 498 -25.48 14.58 -3.64
C LYS A 498 -24.62 15.55 -2.85
N MET A 499 -25.27 16.30 -1.94
CA MET A 499 -24.60 17.27 -1.08
C MET A 499 -24.40 16.71 0.32
N ALA A 500 -23.16 16.74 0.82
CA ALA A 500 -22.83 16.37 2.18
C ALA A 500 -22.36 17.60 2.97
N LEU A 501 -22.76 17.67 4.23
CA LEU A 501 -22.27 18.67 5.18
C LEU A 501 -21.36 18.01 6.21
N GLN A 502 -20.12 18.47 6.30
CA GLN A 502 -19.24 18.12 7.43
C GLN A 502 -19.45 19.14 8.55
N VAL A 503 -19.90 18.68 9.72
CA VAL A 503 -20.07 19.55 10.89
C VAL A 503 -18.98 19.32 11.91
N GLY A 504 -18.53 20.41 12.54
CA GLY A 504 -17.42 20.33 13.48
C GLY A 504 -17.27 21.51 14.41
N HIS A 505 -16.34 21.37 15.35
CA HIS A 505 -15.91 22.41 16.30
C HIS A 505 -14.38 22.39 16.34
N ALA A 506 -13.75 23.52 16.05
CA ALA A 506 -12.30 23.63 15.90
C ALA A 506 -11.49 23.28 17.17
N GLY A 507 -12.12 23.42 18.36
CA GLY A 507 -11.42 23.08 19.60
C GLY A 507 -10.18 23.95 19.84
N ALA A 508 -9.09 23.33 20.20
CA ALA A 508 -7.80 24.00 20.43
C ALA A 508 -7.16 24.61 19.18
N LYS A 509 -7.71 24.33 17.99
CA LYS A 509 -7.22 24.85 16.69
C LYS A 509 -8.08 25.99 16.14
N GLY A 510 -8.94 26.57 16.97
CA GLY A 510 -9.79 27.70 16.63
C GLY A 510 -9.12 29.05 16.81
N SER A 511 -9.84 30.14 16.46
CA SER A 511 -9.41 31.52 16.62
C SER A 511 -8.07 31.84 15.94
N THR A 512 -7.91 31.36 14.70
CA THR A 512 -6.68 31.49 13.92
C THR A 512 -6.87 32.33 12.67
N ARG A 513 -5.73 32.80 12.11
CA ARG A 513 -5.68 33.39 10.79
C ARG A 513 -6.00 32.35 9.71
N ALA A 514 -6.40 32.82 8.54
CA ALA A 514 -6.49 31.95 7.38
C ALA A 514 -5.12 31.31 7.05
N MET A 515 -5.13 30.12 6.44
CA MET A 515 -3.91 29.34 6.20
C MET A 515 -2.83 30.12 5.42
N TRP A 516 -3.24 30.94 4.47
CA TRP A 516 -2.33 31.77 3.65
C TRP A 516 -1.79 33.03 4.36
N ASP A 517 -2.42 33.43 5.47
CA ASP A 517 -2.00 34.58 6.29
C ASP A 517 -1.19 34.17 7.54
N GLY A 518 -0.98 32.85 7.70
CA GLY A 518 -0.24 32.27 8.82
C GLY A 518 -0.95 31.08 9.43
N ILE A 519 -0.60 29.89 8.92
CA ILE A 519 -1.19 28.62 9.38
C ILE A 519 -1.00 28.44 10.90
N ASP A 520 -2.07 28.10 11.61
CA ASP A 520 -2.10 27.85 13.06
C ASP A 520 -1.67 29.06 13.93
N GLN A 521 -1.54 30.26 13.34
CA GLN A 521 -1.26 31.49 14.07
C GLN A 521 -2.56 32.04 14.66
N PRO A 522 -2.57 32.55 15.93
CA PRO A 522 -3.74 33.18 16.51
C PRO A 522 -4.09 34.48 15.75
N LEU A 523 -5.34 34.90 15.87
CA LEU A 523 -5.75 36.22 15.38
C LEU A 523 -4.94 37.32 16.07
N ALA A 524 -4.72 38.44 15.40
CA ALA A 524 -4.03 39.58 15.99
C ALA A 524 -4.88 40.28 17.06
N SER A 525 -6.21 40.24 16.94
CA SER A 525 -7.22 40.76 17.85
C SER A 525 -8.51 39.95 17.76
N GLU A 526 -9.45 40.19 18.66
CA GLU A 526 -10.80 39.58 18.67
C GLU A 526 -10.75 38.03 18.80
N ASN A 527 -9.75 37.52 19.47
CA ASN A 527 -9.67 36.10 19.78
C ASN A 527 -10.82 35.69 20.73
N TRP A 528 -11.43 34.55 20.45
CA TRP A 528 -12.43 33.92 21.32
C TRP A 528 -11.82 32.78 22.14
N PRO A 529 -12.41 32.47 23.33
CA PRO A 529 -11.92 31.39 24.17
C PRO A 529 -12.00 30.02 23.49
N LEU A 530 -10.96 29.20 23.65
CA LEU A 530 -10.89 27.87 23.10
C LEU A 530 -11.15 26.79 24.17
N VAL A 531 -11.76 25.69 23.72
CA VAL A 531 -12.13 24.53 24.55
C VAL A 531 -11.61 23.26 23.89
N SER A 532 -11.08 22.32 24.66
CA SER A 532 -10.67 20.98 24.21
C SER A 532 -10.87 19.96 25.33
N ALA A 533 -10.58 18.68 25.09
CA ALA A 533 -10.71 17.63 26.11
C ALA A 533 -9.92 17.96 27.37
N SER A 534 -8.69 18.44 27.23
CA SER A 534 -7.80 18.88 28.30
C SER A 534 -7.14 20.20 27.91
N ARG A 535 -6.59 20.92 28.89
CA ARG A 535 -5.84 22.14 28.64
C ARG A 535 -4.65 21.83 27.69
N GLN A 536 -4.56 22.55 26.58
CA GLN A 536 -3.49 22.35 25.62
C GLN A 536 -3.23 23.57 24.74
N GLN A 537 -2.05 23.60 24.14
CA GLN A 537 -1.64 24.55 23.12
C GLN A 537 -1.19 23.77 21.90
N TYR A 538 -1.88 23.90 20.75
CA TYR A 538 -1.61 23.09 19.57
C TYR A 538 -0.20 23.32 19.00
N LEU A 539 0.18 24.58 18.84
CA LEU A 539 1.55 24.98 18.48
C LEU A 539 2.18 25.67 19.68
N GLY A 540 3.06 24.93 20.39
CA GLY A 540 3.65 25.38 21.65
C GLY A 540 4.32 26.76 21.53
N GLY A 541 3.99 27.66 22.46
CA GLY A 541 4.51 29.03 22.48
C GLY A 541 3.89 29.97 21.45
N VAL A 542 2.97 29.52 20.59
CA VAL A 542 2.39 30.32 19.50
C VAL A 542 0.88 30.33 19.52
N SER A 543 0.22 29.16 19.42
CA SER A 543 -1.24 29.08 19.39
C SER A 543 -1.84 29.53 20.71
N GLN A 544 -3.07 30.02 20.67
CA GLN A 544 -3.85 30.31 21.88
C GLN A 544 -4.05 29.00 22.67
N GLU A 545 -3.95 29.09 23.99
CA GLU A 545 -4.20 27.97 24.88
C GLU A 545 -5.71 27.71 25.05
N SER A 546 -6.11 26.44 24.88
CA SER A 546 -7.47 26.01 25.19
C SER A 546 -7.60 25.56 26.64
N ARG A 547 -8.74 25.81 27.25
CA ARG A 547 -9.09 25.24 28.56
C ARG A 547 -9.75 23.87 28.41
N ALA A 548 -9.69 23.05 29.44
CA ALA A 548 -10.44 21.81 29.49
C ALA A 548 -11.97 22.10 29.49
N ALA A 549 -12.70 21.28 28.70
CA ALA A 549 -14.15 21.35 28.66
C ALA A 549 -14.77 20.89 29.97
N THR A 550 -15.69 21.71 30.52
CA THR A 550 -16.57 21.34 31.64
C THR A 550 -17.72 20.47 31.10
N LEU A 551 -18.47 19.85 32.06
CA LEU A 551 -19.68 19.08 31.67
C LEU A 551 -20.76 20.02 31.05
N ASP A 552 -20.83 21.26 31.50
CA ASP A 552 -21.74 22.26 30.95
C ASP A 552 -21.34 22.70 29.54
N ASP A 553 -20.03 22.87 29.27
CA ASP A 553 -19.53 23.08 27.91
C ASP A 553 -19.90 21.90 27.00
N MET A 554 -19.67 20.67 27.44
CA MET A 554 -19.97 19.47 26.68
C MET A 554 -21.48 19.37 26.39
N ALA A 555 -22.35 19.69 27.35
CA ALA A 555 -23.80 19.69 27.15
C ALA A 555 -24.25 20.79 26.17
N ARG A 556 -23.69 21.99 26.28
CA ARG A 556 -23.95 23.11 25.35
C ARG A 556 -23.54 22.75 23.92
N ILE A 557 -22.31 22.28 23.78
CA ILE A 557 -21.73 21.94 22.46
C ILE A 557 -22.51 20.79 21.83
N GLU A 558 -22.92 19.76 22.59
CA GLU A 558 -23.80 18.70 22.10
C GLU A 558 -25.09 19.26 21.52
N ALA A 559 -25.74 20.19 22.26
CA ALA A 559 -26.94 20.86 21.78
C ALA A 559 -26.70 21.73 20.54
N ASP A 560 -25.49 22.33 20.40
CA ASP A 560 -25.09 23.05 19.18
C ASP A 560 -24.99 22.08 17.97
N PHE A 561 -24.39 20.90 18.14
CA PHE A 561 -24.34 19.86 17.10
C PHE A 561 -25.75 19.38 16.70
N VAL A 562 -26.65 19.18 17.64
CA VAL A 562 -28.05 18.79 17.38
C VAL A 562 -28.75 19.87 16.54
N ARG A 563 -28.68 21.15 16.95
CA ARG A 563 -29.28 22.26 16.19
C ARG A 563 -28.71 22.40 14.79
N ALA A 564 -27.37 22.25 14.63
CA ALA A 564 -26.73 22.28 13.33
C ALA A 564 -27.19 21.11 12.45
N THR A 565 -27.46 19.95 13.03
CA THR A 565 -27.97 18.77 12.32
C THR A 565 -29.41 19.00 11.82
N GLU A 566 -30.31 19.56 12.66
CA GLU A 566 -31.67 19.91 12.26
C GLU A 566 -31.68 20.95 11.13
N ALA A 567 -30.82 21.98 11.25
CA ALA A 567 -30.65 23.02 10.24
C ALA A 567 -30.09 22.47 8.91
N ALA A 568 -29.18 21.48 8.96
CA ALA A 568 -28.67 20.80 7.79
C ALA A 568 -29.75 19.97 7.08
N ALA A 569 -30.63 19.32 7.84
CA ALA A 569 -31.80 18.61 7.29
C ALA A 569 -32.76 19.55 6.60
N GLU A 570 -33.04 20.73 7.21
CA GLU A 570 -33.87 21.79 6.64
C GLU A 570 -33.26 22.40 5.37
N ALA A 571 -31.93 22.60 5.34
CA ALA A 571 -31.22 23.08 4.15
C ALA A 571 -31.23 22.08 2.99
N GLY A 572 -31.64 20.84 3.23
CA GLY A 572 -31.81 19.81 2.20
C GLY A 572 -30.57 18.97 1.91
N PHE A 573 -29.55 18.99 2.77
CA PHE A 573 -28.40 18.11 2.59
C PHE A 573 -28.78 16.64 2.58
N ASP A 574 -28.17 15.87 1.67
CA ASP A 574 -28.42 14.42 1.50
C ASP A 574 -27.63 13.57 2.51
N TRP A 575 -26.53 14.09 3.03
CA TRP A 575 -25.55 13.38 3.84
C TRP A 575 -24.96 14.28 4.92
N LEU A 576 -24.71 13.73 6.11
CA LEU A 576 -24.08 14.42 7.20
C LEU A 576 -22.78 13.70 7.61
N GLU A 577 -21.75 14.46 7.94
CA GLU A 577 -20.50 13.90 8.46
C GLU A 577 -20.08 14.60 9.76
N LEU A 578 -19.83 13.79 10.80
CA LEU A 578 -19.29 14.30 12.07
C LEU A 578 -17.76 14.34 12.00
N HIS A 579 -17.17 15.50 12.23
CA HIS A 579 -15.74 15.67 12.23
C HIS A 579 -15.10 15.28 13.57
N CYS A 580 -14.50 14.08 13.64
CA CYS A 580 -13.80 13.53 14.81
C CYS A 580 -12.28 13.34 14.54
N ALA A 581 -11.71 14.12 13.61
CA ALA A 581 -10.31 13.99 13.19
C ALA A 581 -9.49 15.26 13.40
N HIS A 582 -8.19 15.19 13.09
CA HIS A 582 -7.28 16.31 12.87
C HIS A 582 -7.03 17.22 14.09
N GLY A 583 -7.19 16.70 15.29
CA GLY A 583 -6.96 17.48 16.50
C GLY A 583 -8.03 18.52 16.83
N TYR A 584 -9.16 18.53 16.13
CA TYR A 584 -10.32 19.35 16.46
C TYR A 584 -11.01 18.86 17.73
N LEU A 585 -12.06 19.49 18.18
CA LEU A 585 -12.62 19.25 19.52
C LEU A 585 -12.88 17.78 19.81
N LEU A 586 -13.66 17.09 18.96
CA LEU A 586 -14.01 15.68 19.20
C LEU A 586 -12.80 14.75 19.04
N SER A 587 -11.90 15.05 18.11
CA SER A 587 -10.61 14.39 17.98
C SER A 587 -9.76 14.53 19.24
N SER A 588 -9.81 15.69 19.91
CA SER A 588 -9.05 15.93 21.13
C SER A 588 -9.51 15.04 22.30
N PHE A 589 -10.77 14.58 22.29
CA PHE A 589 -11.23 13.57 23.24
C PHE A 589 -10.73 12.17 22.91
N ILE A 590 -10.67 11.81 21.63
CA ILE A 590 -10.33 10.45 21.19
C ILE A 590 -8.84 10.15 21.39
N SER A 591 -7.95 11.09 20.99
CA SER A 591 -6.51 10.86 21.07
C SER A 591 -5.98 10.93 22.50
N PRO A 592 -5.17 9.93 22.94
CA PRO A 592 -4.52 9.97 24.25
C PRO A 592 -3.45 11.08 24.36
N LEU A 593 -2.98 11.63 23.23
CA LEU A 593 -2.02 12.73 23.22
C LEU A 593 -2.63 14.05 23.71
N THR A 594 -3.93 14.19 23.59
CA THR A 594 -4.69 15.44 23.87
C THR A 594 -5.75 15.27 24.94
N ASN A 595 -6.12 14.04 25.29
CA ASN A 595 -7.07 13.72 26.34
C ASN A 595 -6.33 13.22 27.59
N LEU A 596 -6.11 14.10 28.54
CA LEU A 596 -5.46 13.80 29.82
C LEU A 596 -6.46 13.82 30.99
N ARG A 597 -7.76 13.63 30.67
CA ARG A 597 -8.83 13.61 31.68
C ARG A 597 -8.74 12.38 32.57
N ASP A 598 -9.12 12.56 33.82
CA ASP A 598 -9.21 11.52 34.85
C ASP A 598 -10.66 11.13 35.20
N ASP A 599 -11.65 11.73 34.51
CA ASP A 599 -13.08 11.42 34.63
C ASP A 599 -13.52 10.33 33.62
N GLU A 600 -14.83 10.07 33.54
CA GLU A 600 -15.44 9.08 32.67
C GLU A 600 -15.22 9.31 31.14
N PHE A 601 -14.65 10.46 30.76
CA PHE A 601 -14.34 10.83 29.38
C PHE A 601 -12.84 10.71 29.06
N GLY A 602 -12.02 10.18 30.00
CA GLY A 602 -10.57 10.02 29.85
C GLY A 602 -10.10 8.59 30.13
N GLY A 603 -8.79 8.34 29.96
CA GLY A 603 -8.17 7.05 30.21
C GLY A 603 -8.36 6.04 29.08
N SER A 604 -9.21 5.03 29.23
CA SER A 604 -9.39 3.98 28.20
C SER A 604 -9.93 4.53 26.88
N LEU A 605 -9.74 3.78 25.80
CA LEU A 605 -10.23 4.18 24.47
C LEU A 605 -11.76 4.36 24.46
N GLU A 606 -12.48 3.49 25.13
CA GLU A 606 -13.94 3.55 25.27
C GLU A 606 -14.38 4.84 25.97
N ASN A 607 -13.69 5.17 27.05
CA ASN A 607 -13.97 6.42 27.80
C ASN A 607 -13.67 7.66 26.94
N ARG A 608 -12.53 7.66 26.24
CA ARG A 608 -12.17 8.76 25.34
C ARG A 608 -13.16 8.94 24.18
N CYS A 609 -13.74 7.85 23.69
CA CYS A 609 -14.80 7.87 22.67
C CYS A 609 -16.18 8.22 23.22
N ARG A 610 -16.42 8.19 24.52
CA ARG A 610 -17.74 8.37 25.16
C ARG A 610 -18.42 9.68 24.76
N TYR A 611 -17.71 10.80 24.79
CA TYR A 611 -18.28 12.09 24.43
C TYR A 611 -18.53 12.21 22.90
N PRO A 612 -17.58 11.91 22.00
CA PRO A 612 -17.87 11.86 20.58
C PRO A 612 -19.04 10.95 20.20
N LEU A 613 -19.17 9.79 20.82
CA LEU A 613 -20.30 8.88 20.60
C LEU A 613 -21.63 9.45 21.13
N ARG A 614 -21.60 10.16 22.25
CA ARG A 614 -22.78 10.85 22.80
C ARG A 614 -23.27 11.92 21.82
N VAL A 615 -22.38 12.75 21.30
CA VAL A 615 -22.69 13.75 20.28
C VAL A 615 -23.25 13.08 19.03
N PHE A 616 -22.59 12.01 18.54
CA PHE A 616 -23.04 11.28 17.34
C PHE A 616 -24.46 10.74 17.51
N ARG A 617 -24.76 10.09 18.63
CA ARG A 617 -26.10 9.52 18.90
C ARG A 617 -27.17 10.60 18.98
N ALA A 618 -26.87 11.75 19.62
CA ALA A 618 -27.77 12.88 19.70
C ALA A 618 -28.08 13.45 18.31
N MET A 619 -27.09 13.60 17.45
CA MET A 619 -27.24 14.02 16.06
C MET A 619 -28.01 12.97 15.25
N ARG A 620 -27.68 11.67 15.37
CA ARG A 620 -28.37 10.60 14.64
C ARG A 620 -29.87 10.54 14.98
N ALA A 621 -30.24 10.86 16.20
CA ALA A 621 -31.64 10.86 16.66
C ALA A 621 -32.52 11.88 15.95
N VAL A 622 -31.97 13.02 15.50
CA VAL A 622 -32.70 14.10 14.80
C VAL A 622 -32.45 14.11 13.28
N TRP A 623 -31.38 13.44 12.80
CA TRP A 623 -31.12 13.34 11.37
C TRP A 623 -32.06 12.34 10.70
N PRO A 624 -32.62 12.62 9.49
CA PRO A 624 -33.53 11.72 8.79
C PRO A 624 -32.97 10.30 8.64
N GLN A 625 -33.78 9.28 8.95
CA GLN A 625 -33.33 7.90 8.99
C GLN A 625 -32.93 7.34 7.63
N ASP A 626 -33.49 7.87 6.56
CA ASP A 626 -33.17 7.50 5.18
C ASP A 626 -31.91 8.20 4.64
N ARG A 627 -31.36 9.18 5.36
CA ARG A 627 -30.13 9.88 4.97
C ARG A 627 -28.91 9.33 5.71
N PRO A 628 -27.79 9.11 5.02
CA PRO A 628 -26.54 8.63 5.61
C PRO A 628 -25.91 9.60 6.60
N MET A 629 -25.16 9.04 7.53
CA MET A 629 -24.34 9.78 8.48
C MET A 629 -22.98 9.08 8.64
N SER A 630 -21.91 9.76 8.23
CA SER A 630 -20.52 9.30 8.34
C SER A 630 -19.77 9.98 9.47
N VAL A 631 -18.63 9.42 9.83
CA VAL A 631 -17.70 10.00 10.81
C VAL A 631 -16.30 10.03 10.21
N ARG A 632 -15.67 11.21 10.23
CA ARG A 632 -14.26 11.33 9.85
C ARG A 632 -13.38 11.20 11.07
N ILE A 633 -12.39 10.29 11.00
CA ILE A 633 -11.44 10.01 12.08
C ILE A 633 -9.98 10.22 11.62
N SER A 634 -9.08 10.50 12.58
CA SER A 634 -7.64 10.32 12.39
C SER A 634 -7.30 8.89 12.76
N ALA A 635 -7.17 8.02 11.76
CA ALA A 635 -6.92 6.60 11.95
C ALA A 635 -5.49 6.28 12.45
N HIS A 636 -4.60 7.27 12.45
CA HIS A 636 -3.25 7.20 13.01
C HIS A 636 -2.78 8.61 13.38
N ASP A 637 -2.20 8.78 14.56
CA ASP A 637 -1.67 10.09 14.98
C ASP A 637 -0.23 10.35 14.52
N TRP A 638 0.47 9.33 14.01
CA TRP A 638 1.88 9.38 13.57
C TRP A 638 2.85 9.84 14.68
N VAL A 639 2.48 9.59 15.92
CA VAL A 639 3.24 9.91 17.14
C VAL A 639 3.18 8.70 18.06
N GLU A 640 4.31 8.33 18.65
CA GLU A 640 4.35 7.27 19.66
C GLU A 640 3.41 7.61 20.84
N GLY A 641 2.64 6.62 21.27
CA GLY A 641 1.61 6.79 22.32
C GLY A 641 0.33 7.48 21.83
N GLY A 642 0.19 7.78 20.54
CA GLY A 642 -1.05 8.28 19.93
C GLY A 642 -1.95 7.14 19.42
N ILE A 643 -3.02 7.52 18.70
CA ILE A 643 -3.93 6.57 18.04
C ILE A 643 -3.15 5.73 17.02
N THR A 644 -3.37 4.41 17.08
CA THR A 644 -2.82 3.40 16.18
C THR A 644 -3.88 2.92 15.20
N PRO A 645 -3.49 2.22 14.10
CA PRO A 645 -4.46 1.60 13.19
C PRO A 645 -5.36 0.54 13.86
N ASP A 646 -4.89 -0.12 14.93
CA ASP A 646 -5.71 -1.05 15.71
C ASP A 646 -6.80 -0.30 16.50
N ASP A 647 -6.42 0.82 17.12
CA ASP A 647 -7.39 1.71 17.78
C ASP A 647 -8.44 2.23 16.80
N ALA A 648 -8.04 2.57 15.57
CA ALA A 648 -8.96 3.06 14.54
C ALA A 648 -10.03 2.02 14.17
N VAL A 649 -9.67 0.74 14.09
CA VAL A 649 -10.63 -0.36 13.88
C VAL A 649 -11.62 -0.44 15.06
N HIS A 650 -11.13 -0.30 16.29
CA HIS A 650 -11.99 -0.31 17.48
C HIS A 650 -12.91 0.91 17.52
N ILE A 651 -12.38 2.12 17.26
CA ILE A 651 -13.18 3.37 17.15
C ILE A 651 -14.28 3.19 16.10
N ALA A 652 -13.95 2.63 14.95
CA ALA A 652 -14.90 2.38 13.88
C ALA A 652 -16.04 1.43 14.30
N ARG A 653 -15.73 0.37 15.06
CA ARG A 653 -16.75 -0.53 15.63
C ARG A 653 -17.69 0.22 16.60
N LEU A 654 -17.13 1.05 17.47
CA LEU A 654 -17.94 1.86 18.41
C LEU A 654 -18.90 2.80 17.66
N PHE A 655 -18.46 3.47 16.60
CA PHE A 655 -19.32 4.33 15.79
C PHE A 655 -20.33 3.52 14.95
N LYS A 656 -19.95 2.36 14.41
CA LYS A 656 -20.87 1.42 13.75
C LYS A 656 -22.02 1.05 14.68
N ASP A 657 -21.69 0.64 15.91
CA ASP A 657 -22.69 0.27 16.93
C ASP A 657 -23.56 1.45 17.37
N ALA A 658 -23.05 2.67 17.23
CA ALA A 658 -23.81 3.91 17.46
C ALA A 658 -24.70 4.29 16.27
N GLY A 659 -24.61 3.60 15.13
CA GLY A 659 -25.42 3.82 13.93
C GLY A 659 -24.76 4.62 12.81
N ALA A 660 -23.42 4.73 12.81
CA ALA A 660 -22.68 5.30 11.67
C ALA A 660 -22.79 4.37 10.45
N ASP A 661 -22.91 4.97 9.28
CA ASP A 661 -23.03 4.25 8.02
C ASP A 661 -21.67 4.04 7.35
N LEU A 662 -20.75 5.01 7.48
CA LEU A 662 -19.38 4.96 6.93
C LEU A 662 -18.38 5.64 7.86
N ILE A 663 -17.13 5.26 7.70
CA ILE A 663 -15.98 5.97 8.31
C ILE A 663 -15.14 6.60 7.19
N ASP A 664 -14.94 7.91 7.25
CA ASP A 664 -13.97 8.63 6.40
C ASP A 664 -12.58 8.55 7.09
N CYS A 665 -11.69 7.79 6.49
CA CYS A 665 -10.40 7.40 7.08
C CYS A 665 -9.29 8.37 6.69
N SER A 666 -9.11 9.44 7.49
CA SER A 666 -7.97 10.35 7.42
C SER A 666 -6.90 9.96 8.44
N SER A 667 -5.86 10.78 8.62
CA SER A 667 -4.83 10.58 9.64
C SER A 667 -4.12 11.87 10.05
N GLY A 668 -3.50 11.86 11.22
CA GLY A 668 -2.63 12.93 11.68
C GLY A 668 -3.34 14.21 12.07
N GLN A 669 -2.55 15.30 12.07
CA GLN A 669 -2.95 16.67 12.41
C GLN A 669 -3.40 16.87 13.89
N VAL A 670 -3.16 15.85 14.72
CA VAL A 670 -3.45 15.90 16.17
C VAL A 670 -2.33 16.58 16.94
N SER A 671 -1.09 16.38 16.50
CA SER A 671 0.11 16.96 17.15
C SER A 671 1.14 17.38 16.11
N LYS A 672 1.82 18.49 16.36
CA LYS A 672 2.96 18.95 15.54
C LYS A 672 4.18 18.03 15.61
N ARG A 673 4.20 17.05 16.52
CA ARG A 673 5.25 16.02 16.62
C ARG A 673 5.09 14.90 15.61
N GLU A 674 3.98 14.86 14.86
CA GLU A 674 3.70 13.82 13.88
C GLU A 674 4.81 13.64 12.84
N ARG A 675 5.02 12.40 12.43
CA ARG A 675 5.98 12.00 11.38
C ARG A 675 5.30 11.08 10.36
N PRO A 676 4.36 11.60 9.56
CA PRO A 676 3.65 10.78 8.58
C PRO A 676 4.58 10.33 7.46
N VAL A 677 4.41 9.08 7.03
CA VAL A 677 5.10 8.55 5.84
C VAL A 677 4.20 8.79 4.64
N TYR A 678 4.48 9.85 3.92
CA TYR A 678 3.72 10.20 2.73
C TYR A 678 4.06 9.30 1.53
N GLY A 679 3.08 9.08 0.68
CA GLY A 679 3.21 8.34 -0.55
C GLY A 679 1.88 8.30 -1.30
N ARG A 680 1.87 7.66 -2.45
CA ARG A 680 0.65 7.42 -3.21
C ARG A 680 -0.35 6.60 -2.37
N MET A 681 -1.59 7.09 -2.22
CA MET A 681 -2.65 6.40 -1.45
C MET A 681 -2.25 6.06 0.01
N PHE A 682 -1.44 6.91 0.66
CA PHE A 682 -0.78 6.57 1.94
C PHE A 682 -1.73 6.30 3.11
N GLN A 683 -2.99 6.76 3.04
CA GLN A 683 -4.01 6.50 4.06
C GLN A 683 -4.94 5.33 3.71
N THR A 684 -4.87 4.80 2.48
CA THR A 684 -5.69 3.67 2.05
C THR A 684 -5.50 2.40 2.92
N PRO A 685 -4.32 2.09 3.49
CA PRO A 685 -4.20 0.99 4.44
C PRO A 685 -5.13 1.11 5.66
N PHE A 686 -5.48 2.33 6.09
CA PHE A 686 -6.40 2.54 7.21
C PHE A 686 -7.85 2.26 6.81
N SER A 687 -8.30 2.77 5.65
CA SER A 687 -9.64 2.48 5.14
C SER A 687 -9.83 0.99 4.86
N ASP A 688 -8.79 0.33 4.32
CA ASP A 688 -8.77 -1.12 4.09
C ASP A 688 -8.99 -1.90 5.39
N ARG A 689 -8.24 -1.57 6.44
CA ARG A 689 -8.37 -2.21 7.74
C ARG A 689 -9.74 -1.96 8.38
N VAL A 690 -10.17 -0.72 8.44
CA VAL A 690 -11.47 -0.34 9.02
C VAL A 690 -12.60 -1.06 8.27
N ARG A 691 -12.57 -1.05 6.93
CA ARG A 691 -13.59 -1.71 6.12
C ARG A 691 -13.68 -3.21 6.38
N ASN A 692 -12.57 -3.88 6.33
CA ASN A 692 -12.53 -5.34 6.30
C ASN A 692 -12.42 -5.98 7.70
N GLU A 693 -11.92 -5.25 8.72
CA GLU A 693 -11.82 -5.75 10.11
C GLU A 693 -12.98 -5.26 11.01
N ALA A 694 -13.46 -4.03 10.85
CA ALA A 694 -14.63 -3.54 11.58
C ALA A 694 -15.95 -3.86 10.86
N GLY A 695 -15.90 -4.21 9.57
CA GLY A 695 -17.07 -4.54 8.77
C GLY A 695 -18.03 -3.36 8.62
N ILE A 696 -17.51 -2.17 8.42
CA ILE A 696 -18.25 -0.94 8.12
C ILE A 696 -17.70 -0.33 6.83
N ALA A 697 -18.58 0.23 6.00
CA ALA A 697 -18.17 0.89 4.77
C ALA A 697 -17.22 2.07 5.05
N THR A 698 -16.33 2.36 4.10
CA THR A 698 -15.31 3.40 4.28
C THR A 698 -15.19 4.34 3.11
N ILE A 699 -14.71 5.53 3.41
CA ILE A 699 -14.23 6.52 2.44
C ILE A 699 -12.71 6.59 2.55
N ALA A 700 -12.00 6.28 1.46
CA ALA A 700 -10.55 6.48 1.40
C ALA A 700 -10.24 7.91 0.99
N VAL A 701 -9.27 8.53 1.65
CA VAL A 701 -8.77 9.86 1.33
C VAL A 701 -7.25 9.90 1.44
N GLY A 702 -6.60 10.80 0.73
CA GLY A 702 -5.16 11.05 0.85
C GLY A 702 -4.34 10.51 -0.32
N SER A 703 -3.74 11.44 -1.06
CA SER A 703 -2.88 11.17 -2.23
C SER A 703 -3.51 10.27 -3.30
N ILE A 704 -4.79 10.43 -3.54
CA ILE A 704 -5.53 9.88 -4.68
C ILE A 704 -5.51 10.95 -5.76
N PHE A 705 -4.70 10.77 -6.82
CA PHE A 705 -4.45 11.81 -7.81
C PHE A 705 -5.04 11.52 -9.19
N GLU A 706 -5.29 10.26 -9.50
CA GLU A 706 -5.72 9.80 -10.82
C GLU A 706 -6.77 8.69 -10.73
N ALA A 707 -7.48 8.44 -11.81
CA ALA A 707 -8.54 7.43 -11.90
C ALA A 707 -8.04 6.03 -11.54
N ASP A 708 -6.83 5.68 -11.94
CA ASP A 708 -6.23 4.37 -11.69
C ASP A 708 -6.08 4.08 -10.18
N HIS A 709 -5.77 5.11 -9.38
CA HIS A 709 -5.77 4.99 -7.91
C HIS A 709 -7.16 4.65 -7.38
N ALA A 710 -8.18 5.42 -7.79
CA ALA A 710 -9.56 5.21 -7.34
C ALA A 710 -10.09 3.84 -7.78
N ASN A 711 -9.86 3.44 -9.03
CA ASN A 711 -10.23 2.12 -9.54
C ASN A 711 -9.57 1.00 -8.75
N SER A 712 -8.26 1.10 -8.49
CA SER A 712 -7.51 0.10 -7.71
C SER A 712 -8.03 -0.04 -6.28
N ILE A 713 -8.38 1.08 -5.62
CA ILE A 713 -8.91 1.08 -4.24
C ILE A 713 -10.27 0.38 -4.19
N ILE A 714 -11.19 0.78 -5.06
CA ILE A 714 -12.57 0.25 -5.08
C ILE A 714 -12.58 -1.22 -5.52
N ALA A 715 -11.87 -1.56 -6.58
CA ALA A 715 -11.79 -2.91 -7.12
C ALA A 715 -11.23 -3.91 -6.09
N ALA A 716 -10.16 -3.53 -5.40
CA ALA A 716 -9.55 -4.38 -4.36
C ALA A 716 -10.33 -4.42 -3.05
N GLY A 717 -11.48 -3.73 -2.94
CA GLY A 717 -12.30 -3.70 -1.73
C GLY A 717 -11.61 -3.04 -0.54
N ARG A 718 -10.78 -2.03 -0.80
CA ARG A 718 -10.06 -1.28 0.24
C ARG A 718 -10.85 -0.10 0.79
N ALA A 719 -11.82 0.37 0.04
CA ALA A 719 -12.82 1.36 0.43
C ALA A 719 -14.06 1.23 -0.45
N ASP A 720 -15.14 1.85 -0.04
CA ASP A 720 -16.39 1.92 -0.80
C ASP A 720 -16.50 3.22 -1.59
N LEU A 721 -15.89 4.30 -1.11
CA LEU A 721 -15.81 5.60 -1.78
C LEU A 721 -14.38 6.14 -1.72
N CYS A 722 -14.04 7.01 -2.68
CA CYS A 722 -12.79 7.76 -2.70
C CYS A 722 -13.07 9.27 -2.58
N ALA A 723 -12.61 9.91 -1.50
CA ALA A 723 -12.66 11.35 -1.33
C ALA A 723 -11.39 12.00 -1.90
N VAL A 724 -11.58 12.82 -2.92
CA VAL A 724 -10.49 13.48 -3.64
C VAL A 724 -10.46 14.96 -3.27
N GLY A 725 -9.33 15.43 -2.72
CA GLY A 725 -9.16 16.81 -2.26
C GLY A 725 -8.47 17.70 -3.28
N ARG A 726 -7.14 17.86 -3.13
CA ARG A 726 -6.32 18.78 -3.95
C ARG A 726 -6.48 18.63 -5.47
N PRO A 727 -6.65 17.43 -6.04
CA PRO A 727 -6.94 17.32 -7.47
C PRO A 727 -8.24 18.03 -7.87
N HIS A 728 -9.29 18.01 -7.04
CA HIS A 728 -10.51 18.79 -7.26
C HIS A 728 -10.35 20.30 -7.07
N LEU A 729 -9.34 20.75 -6.29
CA LEU A 729 -8.99 22.19 -6.24
C LEU A 729 -8.35 22.64 -7.56
N ALA A 730 -7.47 21.82 -8.11
CA ALA A 730 -6.78 22.12 -9.37
C ALA A 730 -7.71 21.97 -10.59
N ASN A 731 -8.62 20.99 -10.57
CA ASN A 731 -9.56 20.70 -11.65
C ASN A 731 -10.92 20.32 -11.09
N PRO A 732 -11.90 21.23 -11.10
CA PRO A 732 -13.27 20.93 -10.67
C PRO A 732 -13.93 19.79 -11.44
N ALA A 733 -13.58 19.57 -12.71
CA ALA A 733 -14.07 18.49 -13.56
C ALA A 733 -13.20 17.23 -13.49
N TRP A 734 -12.45 17.01 -12.39
CA TRP A 734 -11.51 15.90 -12.24
C TRP A 734 -12.14 14.55 -12.58
N THR A 735 -13.32 14.24 -12.07
CA THR A 735 -14.01 12.96 -12.32
C THR A 735 -14.24 12.70 -13.81
N LEU A 736 -14.73 13.72 -14.54
CA LEU A 736 -15.00 13.63 -15.99
C LEU A 736 -13.70 13.51 -16.79
N THR A 737 -12.70 14.32 -16.46
CA THR A 737 -11.43 14.36 -17.19
C THR A 737 -10.58 13.11 -16.92
N GLU A 738 -10.59 12.57 -15.72
CA GLU A 738 -9.88 11.34 -15.39
C GLU A 738 -10.51 10.12 -16.09
N ALA A 739 -11.85 10.04 -16.14
CA ALA A 739 -12.52 9.00 -16.92
C ALA A 739 -12.13 9.06 -18.41
N ALA A 740 -12.04 10.26 -19.00
CA ALA A 740 -11.61 10.45 -20.38
C ALA A 740 -10.14 10.04 -20.59
N LYS A 741 -9.25 10.36 -19.66
CA LYS A 741 -7.82 10.00 -19.75
C LYS A 741 -7.59 8.49 -19.87
N ILE A 742 -8.38 7.68 -19.19
CA ILE A 742 -8.29 6.21 -19.29
C ILE A 742 -9.20 5.63 -20.39
N GLY A 743 -9.79 6.49 -21.24
CA GLY A 743 -10.54 6.08 -22.43
C GLY A 743 -11.99 5.69 -22.15
N PHE A 744 -12.56 5.98 -20.98
CA PHE A 744 -13.95 5.65 -20.66
C PHE A 744 -14.89 6.76 -21.13
N ALA A 745 -15.52 6.57 -22.30
CA ALA A 745 -16.40 7.56 -22.92
C ALA A 745 -17.84 7.55 -22.40
N ALA A 746 -18.27 6.49 -21.68
CA ALA A 746 -19.68 6.30 -21.31
C ALA A 746 -20.17 7.19 -20.16
N ILE A 747 -19.27 7.92 -19.46
CA ILE A 747 -19.66 8.84 -18.40
C ILE A 747 -20.49 10.02 -18.96
N ALA A 748 -21.62 10.31 -18.30
CA ALA A 748 -22.48 11.42 -18.69
C ALA A 748 -21.82 12.78 -18.36
N TRP A 749 -21.81 13.68 -19.35
CA TRP A 749 -21.36 15.06 -19.22
C TRP A 749 -22.55 16.01 -19.24
N PRO A 750 -22.48 17.18 -18.58
CA PRO A 750 -23.46 18.24 -18.80
C PRO A 750 -23.60 18.55 -20.31
N LYS A 751 -24.83 18.72 -20.80
CA LYS A 751 -25.08 18.95 -22.22
C LYS A 751 -24.30 20.14 -22.77
N GLN A 752 -24.12 21.18 -21.95
CA GLN A 752 -23.38 22.40 -22.31
C GLN A 752 -21.86 22.13 -22.51
N TYR A 753 -21.33 21.04 -21.94
CA TYR A 753 -19.90 20.69 -21.98
C TYR A 753 -19.57 19.63 -23.05
N LEU A 754 -20.56 19.12 -23.80
CA LEU A 754 -20.33 18.09 -24.84
C LEU A 754 -19.29 18.49 -25.90
N PRO A 755 -19.23 19.76 -26.40
CA PRO A 755 -18.15 20.17 -27.29
C PRO A 755 -16.75 20.05 -26.65
N GLY A 756 -16.64 20.37 -25.35
CA GLY A 756 -15.42 20.19 -24.57
C GLY A 756 -15.02 18.73 -24.41
N LYS A 757 -15.98 17.84 -24.15
CA LYS A 757 -15.75 16.38 -24.11
C LYS A 757 -15.14 15.89 -25.41
N GLN A 758 -15.77 16.20 -26.54
CA GLN A 758 -15.31 15.77 -27.87
C GLN A 758 -13.90 16.26 -28.20
N GLN A 759 -13.56 17.49 -27.83
CA GLN A 759 -12.21 18.01 -28.02
C GLN A 759 -11.17 17.33 -27.13
N LEU A 760 -11.51 17.11 -25.86
CA LEU A 760 -10.63 16.42 -24.90
C LEU A 760 -10.35 14.98 -25.37
N GLU A 761 -11.38 14.21 -25.72
CA GLU A 761 -11.23 12.82 -26.18
C GLU A 761 -10.36 12.72 -27.44
N ARG A 762 -10.53 13.63 -28.41
CA ARG A 762 -9.66 13.70 -29.61
C ARG A 762 -8.21 14.00 -29.28
N ASN A 763 -7.96 14.90 -28.34
CA ASN A 763 -6.59 15.25 -27.92
C ASN A 763 -5.92 14.07 -27.24
N LEU A 764 -6.61 13.42 -26.31
CA LEU A 764 -6.10 12.25 -25.59
C LEU A 764 -5.83 11.05 -26.52
N GLU A 765 -6.69 10.83 -27.50
CA GLU A 765 -6.48 9.78 -28.51
C GLU A 765 -5.21 10.08 -29.35
N ARG A 766 -5.02 11.32 -29.76
CA ARG A 766 -3.79 11.72 -30.46
C ARG A 766 -2.53 11.52 -29.61
N GLU A 767 -2.60 11.87 -28.33
CA GLU A 767 -1.48 11.65 -27.38
C GLU A 767 -1.14 10.18 -27.25
N ARG A 768 -2.15 9.29 -27.13
CA ARG A 768 -1.94 7.82 -27.08
C ARG A 768 -1.28 7.30 -28.36
N GLN A 769 -1.74 7.75 -29.55
CA GLN A 769 -1.17 7.35 -30.83
C GLN A 769 0.30 7.79 -30.94
N LEU A 770 0.64 9.01 -30.52
CA LEU A 770 2.01 9.51 -30.48
C LEU A 770 2.89 8.72 -29.49
N ALA A 771 2.37 8.39 -28.33
CA ALA A 771 3.07 7.59 -27.33
C ALA A 771 3.34 6.17 -27.85
N ALA A 772 2.35 5.54 -28.49
CA ALA A 772 2.49 4.23 -29.10
C ALA A 772 3.52 4.20 -30.23
N ALA A 773 3.56 5.24 -31.07
CA ALA A 773 4.54 5.39 -32.15
C ALA A 773 5.99 5.57 -31.64
N ASN A 774 6.16 6.13 -30.44
CA ASN A 774 7.45 6.39 -29.82
C ASN A 774 7.88 5.31 -28.80
N SER A 775 7.07 4.25 -28.60
CA SER A 775 7.42 3.19 -27.64
C SER A 775 8.60 2.35 -28.16
N ALA A 776 9.65 2.23 -27.35
CA ALA A 776 10.76 1.32 -27.61
C ALA A 776 10.28 -0.15 -27.53
N LEU A 777 11.05 -1.08 -28.14
CA LEU A 777 10.78 -2.51 -28.06
C LEU A 777 10.59 -2.97 -26.62
N SER A 778 9.58 -3.79 -26.36
CA SER A 778 9.37 -4.37 -25.03
C SER A 778 10.53 -5.31 -24.66
N PRO A 779 10.80 -5.55 -23.37
CA PRO A 779 11.79 -6.53 -22.91
C PRO A 779 11.58 -7.93 -23.52
N GLN A 780 10.32 -8.35 -23.75
CA GLN A 780 9.97 -9.59 -24.43
C GLN A 780 10.42 -9.61 -25.90
N GLN A 781 10.25 -8.51 -26.62
CA GLN A 781 10.71 -8.36 -27.99
C GLN A 781 12.25 -8.34 -28.08
N ILE A 782 12.92 -7.79 -27.07
CA ILE A 782 14.38 -7.84 -26.94
C ILE A 782 14.83 -9.28 -26.68
N ALA A 783 14.18 -10.00 -25.76
CA ALA A 783 14.48 -11.40 -25.46
C ALA A 783 14.22 -12.31 -26.66
N ALA A 784 13.10 -12.13 -27.36
CA ALA A 784 12.78 -12.89 -28.57
C ALA A 784 13.84 -12.72 -29.69
N LYS A 785 14.27 -11.49 -29.95
CA LYS A 785 15.32 -11.20 -30.92
C LYS A 785 16.66 -11.85 -30.58
N LEU A 786 16.98 -12.02 -29.30
CA LEU A 786 18.21 -12.68 -28.86
C LEU A 786 18.17 -14.19 -28.97
N LEU A 787 16.97 -14.80 -28.96
CA LEU A 787 16.78 -16.23 -29.15
C LEU A 787 16.75 -16.62 -30.63
N GLU A 788 16.44 -15.69 -31.53
CA GLU A 788 16.40 -15.89 -32.98
C GLU A 788 17.79 -15.74 -33.66
N GLY A 789 18.77 -15.12 -33.02
CA GLY A 789 20.16 -14.93 -33.46
C GLY A 789 21.16 -15.83 -32.74
#